data_68536be5ee4d23ac4b3a7c36d4d3fa46
#
_entry.id   68536be5ee4d23ac4b3a7c36d4d3fa46
#
_cell.length_a   1.000
_cell.length_b   1.000
_cell.length_c   1.000
_cell.angle_alpha   90.00
_cell.angle_beta   90.00
_cell.angle_gamma   90.00
#
_symmetry.space_group_name_H-M   'P 1'
#
loop_
_entity.id
_entity.type
_entity.pdbx_description
1 polymer ?
#
loop_
_entity_poly.entity_id
_entity_poly.type
_entity_poly.pdbx_seq_one_letter_code
_entity_poly.pdbx_strand_id
1 'polypeptide(L)'
;MAVDKDKLQEDAAIARFYRIILSWDYFRLRKEANKLKDKQQKSKGGEIDYEGLGIARVKDTYKDVDDYISTYEPLLFEEVKAQILQEKDMDELEDPRENLVVEYTDVDGFHLATLTRDQGDMEESRSITQNDLLLLSGQKLQWVTDGKEKYIQPPSAKHPRDYAFALVESRQASSFRIRMYLGGEVTNLETDAVECPRLLNVKSLVTSTERRFFYTLKICSLSTIAREYVALRSIGSLPFKDIILGAAEKNINSEGQAWKISGPLQEYIKENLNESQQNAIQAGLSRKPFVLIQGPPGTGKTQTILGLLSAILHATPARMNSRGESTIKRRPKLSREEKFKHWIKASPWLSGRNPREQIMPVDGDDGVFPTTGNELKPEVVNSSRKYRVRVLVCAPSNSALDEIVLRVLNYGVRDESDHSYNPKIVRIGLKEHHSVRAVSMDELVERKKGSIGGGKGREGAERFRAEILEESVIVFSTLSFSGSSLFSKWNRDFDVVIIDEAAQAVEPATLVPLTNGCKQVFLIGDPVQLPATVISTVANKLGYGTSLFERFQRAGYPVTMLKMQYRMHPEIRSFPSAEFYSESLEDGPNIIEQTQRSWHDYRCFGPFCFFDIHQGKESKPEGSGRSVVNVAEVDFIMLLYHNLVDKYPELKSSQRFTIISPYRGQVTLFKERFRSTFGVESDKFVDITTIDGCQGREKDVAIFSCVRTNEHGKIGFLSDFRRMNVAITRAKSSVLVVGSASTLRKRDEHWNNLIESAEKRDCLLKVSQP
;
A
#
# COMPACT_ATOMS: atom_id res chain seq x y z
N MET A 1 5.38 0.20 -34.29
CA MET A 1 5.29 1.69 -34.40
C MET A 1 4.55 2.33 -33.22
N ALA A 2 3.44 1.79 -32.69
CA ALA A 2 2.78 2.36 -31.50
C ALA A 2 3.62 2.17 -30.22
N VAL A 3 4.17 0.99 -30.00
CA VAL A 3 5.01 0.65 -28.84
C VAL A 3 6.26 1.54 -28.72
N ASP A 4 6.85 1.97 -29.85
CA ASP A 4 8.01 2.89 -29.84
C ASP A 4 7.64 4.33 -29.47
N LYS A 5 6.43 4.78 -29.79
CA LYS A 5 5.98 6.15 -29.45
C LYS A 5 5.68 6.29 -27.95
N ASP A 6 5.03 5.28 -27.36
CA ASP A 6 4.70 5.32 -25.93
C ASP A 6 5.96 5.28 -25.08
N LYS A 7 6.96 4.46 -25.46
CA LYS A 7 8.26 4.41 -24.78
C LYS A 7 9.05 5.72 -24.89
N LEU A 8 9.05 6.35 -26.07
CA LEU A 8 9.67 7.67 -26.25
C LEU A 8 8.99 8.76 -25.40
N GLN A 9 7.68 8.65 -25.21
CA GLN A 9 6.92 9.57 -24.36
C GLN A 9 7.21 9.34 -22.86
N GLU A 10 7.35 8.09 -22.42
CA GLU A 10 7.77 7.75 -21.07
C GLU A 10 9.19 8.23 -20.77
N ASP A 11 10.14 8.00 -21.68
CA ASP A 11 11.53 8.45 -21.56
C ASP A 11 11.60 9.99 -21.50
N ALA A 12 10.81 10.69 -22.28
CA ALA A 12 10.71 12.14 -22.24
C ALA A 12 10.09 12.66 -20.92
N ALA A 13 9.05 11.98 -20.42
CA ALA A 13 8.42 12.35 -19.16
C ALA A 13 9.37 12.20 -17.99
N ILE A 14 10.09 11.08 -17.90
CA ILE A 14 11.04 10.84 -16.81
C ILE A 14 12.24 11.79 -16.86
N ALA A 15 12.73 12.10 -18.08
CA ALA A 15 13.80 13.08 -18.27
C ALA A 15 13.37 14.48 -17.79
N ARG A 16 12.14 14.91 -18.11
CA ARG A 16 11.57 16.17 -17.63
C ARG A 16 11.47 16.21 -16.11
N PHE A 17 10.97 15.14 -15.49
CA PHE A 17 10.87 15.02 -14.04
C PHE A 17 12.21 15.20 -13.33
N TYR A 18 13.23 14.48 -13.79
CA TYR A 18 14.57 14.58 -13.21
C TYR A 18 15.21 15.94 -13.47
N ARG A 19 15.03 16.54 -14.67
CA ARG A 19 15.54 17.88 -14.98
C ARG A 19 15.02 18.92 -13.98
N ILE A 20 13.74 18.90 -13.68
CA ILE A 20 13.11 19.82 -12.73
C ILE A 20 13.71 19.63 -11.33
N ILE A 21 13.68 18.41 -10.79
CA ILE A 21 14.11 18.14 -9.41
C ILE A 21 15.61 18.39 -9.22
N LEU A 22 16.44 17.91 -10.15
CA LEU A 22 17.90 18.05 -10.06
C LEU A 22 18.36 19.49 -10.18
N SER A 23 17.54 20.38 -10.76
CA SER A 23 17.83 21.82 -10.86
C SER A 23 17.59 22.57 -9.53
N TRP A 24 16.77 22.05 -8.62
CA TRP A 24 16.35 22.76 -7.41
C TRP A 24 17.50 23.04 -6.45
N ASP A 25 17.33 24.10 -5.64
CA ASP A 25 18.23 24.49 -4.57
C ASP A 25 17.68 23.98 -3.21
N TYR A 26 18.37 23.00 -2.61
CA TYR A 26 18.00 22.41 -1.32
C TYR A 26 17.80 23.45 -0.21
N PHE A 27 18.75 24.40 -0.08
CA PHE A 27 18.71 25.38 1.01
C PHE A 27 17.63 26.44 0.80
N ARG A 28 17.32 26.77 -0.46
CA ARG A 28 16.20 27.66 -0.79
C ARG A 28 14.87 26.97 -0.48
N LEU A 29 14.66 25.72 -0.91
CA LEU A 29 13.46 24.95 -0.56
C LEU A 29 13.22 24.91 0.94
N ARG A 30 14.27 24.67 1.73
CA ARG A 30 14.18 24.65 3.18
C ARG A 30 13.77 26.01 3.78
N LYS A 31 14.37 27.10 3.28
CA LYS A 31 14.04 28.46 3.72
C LYS A 31 12.57 28.82 3.40
N GLU A 32 12.09 28.42 2.24
CA GLU A 32 10.69 28.64 1.84
C GLU A 32 9.72 27.82 2.72
N ALA A 33 10.03 26.55 2.99
CA ALA A 33 9.25 25.70 3.88
C ALA A 33 9.17 26.26 5.32
N ASN A 34 10.29 26.79 5.85
CA ASN A 34 10.30 27.40 7.18
C ASN A 34 9.45 28.68 7.22
N LYS A 35 9.51 29.52 6.17
CA LYS A 35 8.64 30.70 6.08
C LYS A 35 7.16 30.34 6.05
N LEU A 36 6.79 29.23 5.39
CA LEU A 36 5.41 28.73 5.38
C LEU A 36 4.99 28.21 6.76
N LYS A 37 5.88 27.48 7.45
CA LYS A 37 5.65 27.03 8.84
C LYS A 37 5.41 28.22 9.77
N ASP A 38 6.20 29.27 9.68
CA ASP A 38 6.09 30.50 10.51
C ASP A 38 4.77 31.26 10.23
N LYS A 39 4.37 31.36 8.96
CA LYS A 39 3.06 31.94 8.58
C LYS A 39 1.92 31.13 9.16
N GLN A 40 1.98 29.80 9.13
CA GLN A 40 0.97 28.92 9.72
C GLN A 40 0.85 29.07 11.24
N GLN A 41 1.94 29.32 11.93
CA GLN A 41 1.94 29.54 13.39
C GLN A 41 1.39 30.92 13.78
N LYS A 42 1.61 31.95 12.96
CA LYS A 42 1.17 33.32 13.21
C LYS A 42 -0.32 33.55 12.87
N SER A 43 -0.88 32.82 11.92
CA SER A 43 -2.31 32.85 11.62
C SER A 43 -3.08 32.08 12.70
N LYS A 44 -3.45 32.72 13.78
CA LYS A 44 -4.33 32.18 14.85
C LYS A 44 -5.70 31.80 14.27
N GLY A 45 -5.81 30.65 13.62
CA GLY A 45 -7.09 30.08 13.17
C GLY A 45 -7.67 30.62 11.85
N GLY A 46 -6.95 31.47 11.11
CA GLY A 46 -7.31 31.88 9.75
C GLY A 46 -6.84 30.83 8.74
N GLU A 47 -7.70 30.42 7.82
CA GLU A 47 -7.30 29.63 6.66
C GLU A 47 -6.20 30.41 5.90
N ILE A 48 -5.08 29.73 5.63
CA ILE A 48 -4.09 30.28 4.70
C ILE A 48 -4.69 30.16 3.32
N ASP A 49 -4.74 31.27 2.61
CA ASP A 49 -5.11 31.28 1.21
C ASP A 49 -4.03 30.56 0.39
N TYR A 50 -4.28 29.28 0.12
CA TYR A 50 -3.42 28.45 -0.72
C TYR A 50 -3.67 28.69 -2.22
N GLU A 51 -4.82 29.30 -2.58
CA GLU A 51 -5.14 29.70 -3.96
C GLU A 51 -4.20 30.81 -4.44
N GLY A 52 -3.68 31.62 -3.52
CA GLY A 52 -2.62 32.60 -3.82
C GLY A 52 -1.27 31.99 -4.25
N LEU A 53 -1.08 30.68 -4.10
CA LEU A 53 0.09 29.96 -4.63
C LEU A 53 -0.02 29.59 -6.14
N GLY A 54 -1.18 29.85 -6.76
CA GLY A 54 -1.43 29.48 -8.17
C GLY A 54 -1.54 27.96 -8.42
N ILE A 55 -1.76 27.16 -7.36
CA ILE A 55 -1.91 25.70 -7.46
C ILE A 55 -3.41 25.36 -7.37
N ALA A 56 -3.93 24.65 -8.37
CA ALA A 56 -5.32 24.26 -8.44
C ALA A 56 -5.66 23.13 -7.43
N ARG A 57 -6.89 23.17 -6.92
CA ARG A 57 -7.45 22.11 -6.08
C ARG A 57 -7.89 20.93 -6.93
N VAL A 58 -7.76 19.70 -6.39
CA VAL A 58 -8.28 18.48 -7.03
C VAL A 58 -9.80 18.59 -7.20
N LYS A 59 -10.27 18.31 -8.42
CA LYS A 59 -11.66 18.36 -8.85
C LYS A 59 -12.27 16.96 -8.89
N ASP A 60 -13.57 16.84 -8.83
CA ASP A 60 -14.25 15.55 -9.00
C ASP A 60 -14.26 15.10 -10.47
N THR A 61 -14.28 16.05 -11.43
CA THR A 61 -14.23 15.80 -12.87
C THR A 61 -13.32 16.81 -13.58
N TYR A 62 -12.79 16.42 -14.72
CA TYR A 62 -11.87 17.21 -15.54
C TYR A 62 -12.37 17.33 -16.98
N LYS A 63 -12.09 18.46 -17.61
CA LYS A 63 -12.52 18.75 -18.98
C LYS A 63 -11.75 17.91 -20.00
N ASP A 64 -10.45 17.84 -19.84
CA ASP A 64 -9.50 17.18 -20.74
C ASP A 64 -8.24 16.73 -19.99
N VAL A 65 -7.30 16.12 -20.72
CA VAL A 65 -6.02 15.63 -20.19
C VAL A 65 -5.16 16.77 -19.64
N ASP A 66 -5.18 17.92 -20.29
CA ASP A 66 -4.35 19.07 -19.88
C ASP A 66 -4.86 19.68 -18.57
N ASP A 67 -6.18 19.80 -18.40
CA ASP A 67 -6.81 20.22 -17.14
C ASP A 67 -6.48 19.24 -15.98
N TYR A 68 -6.46 17.94 -16.25
CA TYR A 68 -6.08 16.93 -15.29
C TYR A 68 -4.60 17.04 -14.89
N ILE A 69 -3.69 17.06 -15.87
CA ILE A 69 -2.25 17.14 -15.63
C ILE A 69 -1.90 18.46 -14.94
N SER A 70 -2.44 19.59 -15.38
CA SER A 70 -2.18 20.90 -14.77
C SER A 70 -2.62 21.00 -13.33
N THR A 71 -3.61 20.18 -12.92
CA THR A 71 -4.03 20.07 -11.52
C THR A 71 -3.09 19.19 -10.70
N TYR A 72 -2.77 17.97 -11.16
CA TYR A 72 -2.01 17.00 -10.37
C TYR A 72 -0.49 17.22 -10.39
N GLU A 73 0.08 17.69 -11.48
CA GLU A 73 1.54 17.86 -11.62
C GLU A 73 2.14 18.81 -10.58
N PRO A 74 1.59 20.02 -10.33
CA PRO A 74 2.08 20.90 -9.27
C PRO A 74 1.96 20.30 -7.88
N LEU A 75 0.86 19.58 -7.60
CA LEU A 75 0.64 18.90 -6.31
C LEU A 75 1.65 17.79 -6.06
N LEU A 76 1.96 17.01 -7.11
CA LEU A 76 2.99 15.98 -7.06
C LEU A 76 4.36 16.57 -6.78
N PHE A 77 4.73 17.70 -7.39
CA PHE A 77 5.99 18.38 -7.07
C PHE A 77 6.01 18.97 -5.67
N GLU A 78 4.90 19.44 -5.12
CA GLU A 78 4.81 19.82 -3.70
C GLU A 78 5.04 18.62 -2.77
N GLU A 79 4.56 17.44 -3.13
CA GLU A 79 4.85 16.20 -2.41
C GLU A 79 6.33 15.83 -2.49
N VAL A 80 6.97 15.96 -3.68
CA VAL A 80 8.43 15.76 -3.83
C VAL A 80 9.22 16.71 -2.94
N LYS A 81 8.86 18.01 -2.91
CA LYS A 81 9.52 19.00 -2.04
C LYS A 81 9.39 18.59 -0.56
N ALA A 82 8.21 18.18 -0.15
CA ALA A 82 7.97 17.73 1.23
C ALA A 82 8.78 16.47 1.57
N GLN A 83 8.90 15.52 0.65
CA GLN A 83 9.71 14.33 0.81
C GLN A 83 11.22 14.66 0.92
N ILE A 84 11.71 15.60 0.13
CA ILE A 84 13.11 16.08 0.19
C ILE A 84 13.40 16.75 1.54
N LEU A 85 12.42 17.45 2.11
CA LEU A 85 12.57 18.22 3.35
C LEU A 85 12.10 17.46 4.61
N GLN A 86 11.67 16.21 4.46
CA GLN A 86 11.20 15.41 5.58
C GLN A 86 12.30 15.24 6.63
N GLU A 87 11.93 15.53 7.88
CA GLU A 87 12.80 15.31 9.02
C GLU A 87 13.03 13.80 9.21
N LYS A 88 14.28 13.39 9.27
CA LYS A 88 14.67 12.01 9.58
C LYS A 88 14.89 11.83 11.06
N ASP A 89 14.59 10.66 11.59
CA ASP A 89 14.91 10.31 12.96
C ASP A 89 16.44 10.30 13.16
N MET A 90 16.90 10.61 14.40
CA MET A 90 18.33 10.75 14.72
C MET A 90 19.15 9.52 14.33
N ASP A 91 18.56 8.34 14.43
CA ASP A 91 19.18 7.05 14.09
C ASP A 91 19.27 6.79 12.58
N GLU A 92 18.53 7.54 11.77
CA GLU A 92 18.53 7.43 10.31
C GLU A 92 19.42 8.46 9.60
N LEU A 93 20.05 9.35 10.38
CA LEU A 93 20.90 10.40 9.85
C LEU A 93 22.29 9.85 9.52
N GLU A 94 22.58 9.72 8.22
CA GLU A 94 23.93 9.40 7.74
C GLU A 94 24.78 10.65 7.71
N ASP A 95 26.09 10.51 8.02
CA ASP A 95 27.05 11.60 7.85
C ASP A 95 27.43 11.76 6.36
N PRO A 96 27.70 13.02 5.92
CA PRO A 96 28.17 13.28 4.57
C PRO A 96 29.50 12.56 4.30
N ARG A 97 29.56 11.83 3.18
CA ARG A 97 30.71 10.98 2.84
C ARG A 97 31.47 11.51 1.65
N GLU A 98 32.78 11.40 1.69
CA GLU A 98 33.67 11.76 0.60
C GLU A 98 33.72 10.67 -0.46
N ASN A 99 33.68 11.07 -1.74
CA ASN A 99 33.72 10.19 -2.89
C ASN A 99 34.60 10.82 -3.98
N LEU A 100 35.40 9.97 -4.64
CA LEU A 100 36.24 10.36 -5.76
C LEU A 100 35.48 10.21 -7.07
N VAL A 101 35.56 11.25 -7.94
CA VAL A 101 35.03 11.19 -9.31
C VAL A 101 36.05 10.47 -10.19
N VAL A 102 35.65 9.36 -10.80
CA VAL A 102 36.55 8.56 -11.68
C VAL A 102 36.26 8.80 -13.13
N GLU A 103 35.00 8.92 -13.49
CA GLU A 103 34.53 9.08 -14.87
C GLU A 103 33.52 10.18 -14.96
N TYR A 104 33.49 10.87 -16.13
CA TYR A 104 32.49 11.88 -16.44
C TYR A 104 32.08 11.78 -17.92
N THR A 105 30.80 11.90 -18.20
CA THR A 105 30.23 11.96 -19.55
C THR A 105 29.02 12.90 -19.58
N ASP A 106 28.78 13.55 -20.71
CA ASP A 106 27.57 14.37 -20.96
C ASP A 106 26.67 13.60 -21.94
N VAL A 107 25.42 13.39 -21.57
CA VAL A 107 24.44 12.64 -22.36
C VAL A 107 23.07 13.30 -22.25
N ASP A 108 22.50 13.71 -23.37
CA ASP A 108 21.14 14.28 -23.48
C ASP A 108 20.87 15.47 -22.52
N GLY A 109 21.89 16.30 -22.30
CA GLY A 109 21.83 17.46 -21.42
C GLY A 109 21.90 17.12 -19.93
N PHE A 110 22.18 15.86 -19.58
CA PHE A 110 22.52 15.42 -18.23
C PHE A 110 24.01 15.12 -18.11
N HIS A 111 24.56 15.42 -16.95
CA HIS A 111 25.94 15.14 -16.61
C HIS A 111 26.01 13.85 -15.78
N LEU A 112 26.69 12.85 -16.31
CA LEU A 112 26.86 11.55 -15.66
C LEU A 112 28.27 11.46 -15.08
N ALA A 113 28.38 11.04 -13.82
CA ALA A 113 29.66 10.82 -13.17
C ALA A 113 29.66 9.49 -12.41
N THR A 114 30.79 8.80 -12.44
CA THR A 114 31.03 7.59 -11.63
C THR A 114 31.82 7.98 -10.41
N LEU A 115 31.24 7.69 -9.24
CA LEU A 115 31.83 7.96 -7.92
C LEU A 115 32.32 6.67 -7.29
N THR A 116 33.52 6.70 -6.69
CA THR A 116 34.10 5.57 -5.94
C THR A 116 34.36 5.98 -4.50
N ARG A 117 34.25 5.01 -3.58
CA ARG A 117 34.60 5.14 -2.16
C ARG A 117 35.89 4.41 -1.84
N ASP A 118 36.57 4.87 -0.81
CA ASP A 118 37.73 4.15 -0.28
C ASP A 118 37.32 2.82 0.37
N GLN A 119 38.19 1.81 0.29
CA GLN A 119 37.87 0.39 0.60
C GLN A 119 37.49 0.10 2.07
N GLY A 120 37.67 1.05 2.99
CA GLY A 120 37.36 0.86 4.41
C GLY A 120 35.87 0.82 4.79
N ASP A 121 34.98 1.33 3.94
CA ASP A 121 33.56 1.58 4.25
C ASP A 121 32.58 0.62 3.52
N MET A 122 32.98 -0.59 3.21
CA MET A 122 32.24 -1.49 2.33
C MET A 122 30.89 -1.99 2.90
N GLU A 123 30.73 -2.15 4.22
CA GLU A 123 29.49 -2.65 4.80
C GLU A 123 28.37 -1.61 4.82
N GLU A 124 28.71 -0.36 5.09
CA GLU A 124 27.74 0.74 5.14
C GLU A 124 27.37 1.31 3.75
N SER A 125 28.13 0.98 2.71
CA SER A 125 27.81 1.41 1.33
C SER A 125 26.49 0.80 0.81
N ARG A 126 25.92 -0.20 1.50
CA ARG A 126 24.63 -0.84 1.13
C ARG A 126 23.42 0.06 1.23
N SER A 127 23.51 1.22 1.86
CA SER A 127 22.39 2.17 2.04
C SER A 127 21.97 2.89 0.74
N ILE A 128 22.89 3.06 -0.24
CA ILE A 128 22.61 3.78 -1.50
C ILE A 128 22.06 2.79 -2.54
N THR A 129 20.91 3.13 -3.11
CA THR A 129 20.22 2.33 -4.12
C THR A 129 19.88 3.15 -5.37
N GLN A 130 19.52 2.48 -6.46
CA GLN A 130 19.08 3.13 -7.68
C GLN A 130 17.88 4.06 -7.42
N ASN A 131 17.86 5.22 -8.07
CA ASN A 131 16.87 6.29 -7.91
C ASN A 131 16.89 7.00 -6.54
N ASP A 132 17.96 6.84 -5.74
CA ASP A 132 18.17 7.69 -4.58
C ASP A 132 18.61 9.09 -5.00
N LEU A 133 18.01 10.11 -4.39
CA LEU A 133 18.41 11.50 -4.52
C LEU A 133 19.50 11.81 -3.51
N LEU A 134 20.64 12.29 -4.02
CA LEU A 134 21.77 12.71 -3.22
C LEU A 134 21.94 14.23 -3.25
N LEU A 135 22.38 14.83 -2.17
CA LEU A 135 22.95 16.16 -2.15
C LEU A 135 24.47 16.03 -2.28
N LEU A 136 25.02 16.60 -3.36
CA LEU A 136 26.45 16.69 -3.63
C LEU A 136 26.96 18.05 -3.16
N SER A 137 28.17 18.11 -2.61
CA SER A 137 28.88 19.36 -2.32
C SER A 137 30.37 19.18 -2.52
N GLY A 138 31.07 20.19 -3.08
CA GLY A 138 32.52 20.26 -3.11
C GLY A 138 33.15 20.48 -1.74
N GLN A 139 32.34 20.88 -0.75
CA GLN A 139 32.76 21.11 0.63
C GLN A 139 32.05 20.17 1.58
N LYS A 140 32.73 19.82 2.69
CA LYS A 140 32.13 18.96 3.73
C LYS A 140 30.90 19.64 4.33
N LEU A 141 29.75 19.02 4.17
CA LEU A 141 28.50 19.45 4.78
C LEU A 141 28.53 19.19 6.28
N GLN A 142 28.06 20.14 7.07
CA GLN A 142 28.05 20.03 8.54
C GLN A 142 26.61 19.98 9.06
N TRP A 143 26.37 19.05 9.98
CA TRP A 143 25.16 19.02 10.76
C TRP A 143 25.23 20.05 11.89
N VAL A 144 24.18 20.85 12.01
CA VAL A 144 23.99 21.82 13.09
C VAL A 144 22.73 21.51 13.83
N THR A 145 22.74 21.63 15.14
CA THR A 145 21.57 21.46 15.99
C THR A 145 21.12 22.84 16.46
N ASP A 146 19.89 23.23 16.15
CA ASP A 146 19.26 24.44 16.65
C ASP A 146 18.07 24.03 17.51
N GLY A 147 18.24 24.11 18.82
CA GLY A 147 17.24 23.60 19.77
C GLY A 147 16.98 22.11 19.63
N LYS A 148 15.89 21.73 18.97
CA LYS A 148 15.45 20.34 18.80
C LYS A 148 15.61 19.79 17.38
N GLU A 149 15.94 20.66 16.40
CA GLU A 149 16.07 20.27 15.00
C GLU A 149 17.54 20.15 14.58
N LYS A 150 17.91 19.01 13.99
CA LYS A 150 19.22 18.80 13.38
C LYS A 150 19.10 19.05 11.87
N TYR A 151 19.95 19.89 11.33
CA TYR A 151 19.91 20.26 9.93
C TYR A 151 21.27 20.46 9.32
N ILE A 152 21.34 20.42 7.99
CA ILE A 152 22.56 20.71 7.26
C ILE A 152 22.73 22.22 7.16
N GLN A 153 23.85 22.73 7.61
CA GLN A 153 24.21 24.13 7.46
C GLN A 153 24.57 24.42 6.00
N PRO A 154 24.05 25.53 5.43
CA PRO A 154 24.50 25.94 4.10
C PRO A 154 26.00 26.24 4.11
N PRO A 155 26.73 25.98 3.01
CA PRO A 155 28.13 26.36 2.87
C PRO A 155 28.34 27.82 3.21
N SER A 156 29.49 28.14 3.86
CA SER A 156 29.81 29.50 4.29
C SER A 156 29.73 30.49 3.12
N ALA A 157 29.19 31.69 3.39
CA ALA A 157 29.10 32.76 2.39
C ALA A 157 30.47 33.22 1.83
N LYS A 158 31.60 32.84 2.47
CA LYS A 158 32.96 33.13 2.02
C LYS A 158 33.44 32.21 0.89
N HIS A 159 32.72 31.09 0.62
CA HIS A 159 33.07 30.11 -0.41
C HIS A 159 32.04 30.10 -1.54
N PRO A 160 32.44 29.78 -2.77
CA PRO A 160 31.49 29.62 -3.85
C PRO A 160 30.47 28.52 -3.50
N ARG A 161 29.21 28.75 -3.85
CA ARG A 161 28.17 27.73 -3.68
C ARG A 161 28.40 26.65 -4.74
N ASP A 162 28.81 25.46 -4.31
CA ASP A 162 29.24 24.34 -5.15
C ASP A 162 28.52 23.05 -4.76
N TYR A 163 27.19 23.13 -4.67
CA TYR A 163 26.33 21.98 -4.36
C TYR A 163 25.21 21.82 -5.38
N ALA A 164 24.79 20.57 -5.61
CA ALA A 164 23.71 20.21 -6.49
C ALA A 164 23.03 18.92 -6.05
N PHE A 165 21.83 18.68 -6.55
CA PHE A 165 21.21 17.36 -6.47
C PHE A 165 21.80 16.44 -7.54
N ALA A 166 21.89 15.14 -7.19
CA ALA A 166 22.22 14.07 -8.10
C ALA A 166 21.33 12.85 -7.85
N LEU A 167 21.01 12.13 -8.91
CA LEU A 167 20.24 10.90 -8.86
C LEU A 167 21.18 9.71 -9.07
N VAL A 168 21.05 8.66 -8.26
CA VAL A 168 21.80 7.41 -8.45
C VAL A 168 21.19 6.64 -9.63
N GLU A 169 21.92 6.50 -10.72
CA GLU A 169 21.50 5.81 -11.95
C GLU A 169 21.76 4.29 -11.85
N SER A 170 22.93 3.91 -11.39
CA SER A 170 23.29 2.51 -11.22
C SER A 170 24.34 2.36 -10.12
N ARG A 171 24.45 1.14 -9.61
CA ARG A 171 25.42 0.80 -8.57
C ARG A 171 26.19 -0.47 -8.94
N GLN A 172 27.48 -0.45 -8.65
CA GLN A 172 28.40 -1.58 -8.65
C GLN A 172 28.94 -1.82 -7.23
N ALA A 173 29.77 -2.84 -7.05
CA ALA A 173 30.24 -3.22 -5.71
C ALA A 173 30.94 -2.06 -4.95
N SER A 174 31.85 -1.33 -5.61
CA SER A 174 32.66 -0.25 -5.02
C SER A 174 32.36 1.14 -5.59
N SER A 175 31.48 1.25 -6.58
CA SER A 175 31.20 2.50 -7.26
C SER A 175 29.69 2.66 -7.53
N PHE A 176 29.25 3.89 -7.75
CA PHE A 176 27.91 4.18 -8.22
C PHE A 176 27.94 5.31 -9.24
N ARG A 177 27.10 5.21 -10.23
CA ARG A 177 26.94 6.21 -11.28
C ARG A 177 25.80 7.14 -10.91
N ILE A 178 26.05 8.44 -10.98
CA ILE A 178 25.10 9.48 -10.68
C ILE A 178 24.77 10.31 -11.94
N ARG A 179 23.56 10.84 -11.95
CA ARG A 179 23.05 11.75 -12.97
C ARG A 179 22.78 13.10 -12.36
N MET A 180 23.25 14.17 -12.96
CA MET A 180 23.05 15.57 -12.56
C MET A 180 22.47 16.36 -13.72
N TYR A 181 21.72 17.41 -13.39
CA TYR A 181 21.33 18.43 -14.36
C TYR A 181 21.97 19.76 -13.97
N LEU A 182 22.88 20.28 -14.83
CA LEU A 182 23.70 21.45 -14.53
C LEU A 182 23.51 22.58 -15.56
N GLY A 183 22.45 22.48 -16.39
CA GLY A 183 22.16 23.44 -17.45
C GLY A 183 21.47 24.73 -16.99
N GLY A 184 21.07 24.80 -15.72
CA GLY A 184 20.35 25.96 -15.17
C GLY A 184 19.25 25.56 -14.22
N GLU A 185 18.58 26.50 -13.59
CA GLU A 185 17.49 26.26 -12.65
C GLU A 185 16.14 26.40 -13.34
N VAL A 186 15.29 25.37 -13.22
CA VAL A 186 13.91 25.37 -13.73
C VAL A 186 13.01 25.99 -12.67
N THR A 187 12.59 27.23 -12.85
CA THR A 187 11.81 28.00 -11.86
C THR A 187 10.31 27.79 -11.98
N ASN A 188 9.81 27.68 -13.20
CA ASN A 188 8.43 27.31 -13.50
C ASN A 188 8.45 25.89 -14.09
N LEU A 189 7.37 25.14 -13.96
CA LEU A 189 7.26 23.78 -14.53
C LEU A 189 7.40 23.78 -16.09
N GLU A 190 7.62 24.95 -16.68
CA GLU A 190 7.93 25.16 -18.08
C GLU A 190 9.44 25.07 -18.33
N THR A 191 9.83 24.78 -19.55
CA THR A 191 11.10 24.21 -19.98
C THR A 191 12.31 25.14 -19.95
N ASP A 192 12.17 26.40 -19.65
CA ASP A 192 13.28 27.36 -19.74
C ASP A 192 14.09 27.38 -18.44
N ALA A 193 15.33 26.90 -18.53
CA ALA A 193 16.27 26.92 -17.44
C ALA A 193 16.97 28.30 -17.36
N VAL A 194 16.89 28.91 -16.18
CA VAL A 194 17.64 30.16 -15.92
C VAL A 194 19.04 29.81 -15.47
N GLU A 195 20.04 30.48 -16.03
CA GLU A 195 21.43 30.26 -15.65
C GLU A 195 21.65 30.46 -14.16
N CYS A 196 22.33 29.49 -13.50
CA CYS A 196 22.53 29.48 -12.07
C CYS A 196 24.01 29.32 -11.72
N PRO A 197 24.64 30.33 -11.08
CA PRO A 197 26.06 30.28 -10.72
C PRO A 197 26.44 29.07 -9.87
N ARG A 198 25.53 28.61 -8.99
CA ARG A 198 25.71 27.40 -8.16
C ARG A 198 25.93 26.14 -9.02
N LEU A 199 25.11 25.95 -10.04
CA LEU A 199 25.19 24.80 -10.94
C LEU A 199 26.40 24.88 -11.87
N LEU A 200 26.76 26.10 -12.32
CA LEU A 200 27.99 26.36 -13.10
C LEU A 200 29.24 26.03 -12.30
N ASN A 201 29.31 26.38 -11.01
CA ASN A 201 30.42 26.02 -10.12
C ASN A 201 30.56 24.48 -10.01
N VAL A 202 29.46 23.74 -9.80
CA VAL A 202 29.49 22.28 -9.76
C VAL A 202 29.91 21.74 -11.13
N LYS A 203 29.42 22.30 -12.24
CA LYS A 203 29.83 21.89 -13.59
C LYS A 203 31.33 22.06 -13.79
N SER A 204 31.91 23.19 -13.42
CA SER A 204 33.35 23.42 -13.53
C SER A 204 34.16 22.44 -12.67
N LEU A 205 33.68 22.11 -11.48
CA LEU A 205 34.29 21.10 -10.62
C LEU A 205 34.22 19.69 -11.25
N VAL A 206 33.10 19.26 -11.78
CA VAL A 206 32.94 17.93 -12.37
C VAL A 206 33.73 17.76 -13.68
N THR A 207 33.90 18.82 -14.48
CA THR A 207 34.62 18.80 -15.76
C THR A 207 36.12 19.07 -15.65
N SER A 208 36.65 19.52 -14.49
CA SER A 208 38.09 19.78 -14.28
C SER A 208 38.94 18.52 -14.49
N THR A 209 40.19 18.63 -14.87
CA THR A 209 41.15 17.52 -15.10
C THR A 209 41.87 17.04 -13.84
N GLU A 210 41.77 17.74 -12.73
CA GLU A 210 42.41 17.41 -11.45
C GLU A 210 41.62 16.36 -10.65
N ARG A 211 42.23 15.68 -9.68
CA ARG A 211 41.52 14.78 -8.76
C ARG A 211 40.43 15.51 -8.00
N ARG A 212 39.20 14.95 -7.97
CA ARG A 212 38.02 15.62 -7.43
C ARG A 212 37.32 14.75 -6.46
N PHE A 213 36.98 15.39 -5.35
CA PHE A 213 36.19 14.78 -4.30
C PHE A 213 34.89 15.52 -4.14
N PHE A 214 33.80 14.78 -3.96
CA PHE A 214 32.51 15.31 -3.58
C PHE A 214 32.04 14.65 -2.31
N TYR A 215 31.51 15.45 -1.40
CA TYR A 215 30.74 14.98 -0.27
C TYR A 215 29.32 14.67 -0.72
N THR A 216 28.85 13.47 -0.42
CA THR A 216 27.51 13.01 -0.78
C THR A 216 26.68 12.74 0.47
N LEU A 217 25.42 13.15 0.43
CA LEU A 217 24.44 12.85 1.46
C LEU A 217 23.16 12.33 0.80
N LYS A 218 22.67 11.19 1.27
CA LYS A 218 21.40 10.63 0.80
C LYS A 218 20.23 11.42 1.39
N ILE A 219 19.38 11.98 0.52
CA ILE A 219 18.19 12.74 0.90
C ILE A 219 16.97 11.81 1.00
N CYS A 220 16.53 11.22 -0.12
CA CYS A 220 15.37 10.35 -0.18
C CYS A 220 15.45 9.43 -1.41
N SER A 221 14.50 8.51 -1.58
CA SER A 221 14.35 7.74 -2.81
C SER A 221 13.22 8.31 -3.65
N LEU A 222 13.46 8.55 -4.93
CA LEU A 222 12.47 9.05 -5.88
C LEU A 222 11.76 7.94 -6.67
N SER A 223 12.07 6.67 -6.40
CA SER A 223 11.57 5.54 -7.19
C SER A 223 10.05 5.50 -7.32
N THR A 224 9.34 5.74 -6.24
CA THR A 224 7.86 5.68 -6.21
C THR A 224 7.26 6.85 -6.96
N ILE A 225 7.64 8.06 -6.58
CA ILE A 225 7.01 9.27 -7.11
C ILE A 225 7.39 9.53 -8.59
N ALA A 226 8.55 9.04 -9.03
CA ALA A 226 8.93 9.09 -10.44
C ALA A 226 8.01 8.22 -11.31
N ARG A 227 7.64 7.03 -10.82
CA ARG A 227 6.68 6.15 -11.51
C ARG A 227 5.27 6.74 -11.53
N GLU A 228 4.85 7.36 -10.44
CA GLU A 228 3.59 8.09 -10.35
C GLU A 228 3.55 9.27 -11.34
N TYR A 229 4.66 9.99 -11.48
CA TYR A 229 4.78 11.07 -12.47
C TYR A 229 4.68 10.56 -13.91
N VAL A 230 5.38 9.48 -14.25
CA VAL A 230 5.29 8.86 -15.57
C VAL A 230 3.86 8.41 -15.85
N ALA A 231 3.21 7.74 -14.91
CA ALA A 231 1.82 7.30 -15.05
C ALA A 231 0.85 8.48 -15.24
N LEU A 232 1.04 9.57 -14.47
CA LEU A 232 0.28 10.81 -14.63
C LEU A 232 0.40 11.39 -16.02
N ARG A 233 1.62 11.47 -16.56
CA ARG A 233 1.88 12.00 -17.91
C ARG A 233 1.39 11.07 -19.01
N SER A 234 1.22 9.78 -18.74
CA SER A 234 0.75 8.77 -19.68
C SER A 234 -0.78 8.65 -19.75
N ILE A 235 -1.54 9.44 -18.97
CA ILE A 235 -3.01 9.35 -18.91
C ILE A 235 -3.66 9.48 -20.29
N GLY A 236 -3.07 10.29 -21.19
CA GLY A 236 -3.58 10.49 -22.55
C GLY A 236 -3.60 9.22 -23.40
N SER A 237 -2.73 8.25 -23.12
CA SER A 237 -2.62 6.97 -23.82
C SER A 237 -3.49 5.86 -23.20
N LEU A 238 -4.01 6.06 -21.98
CA LEU A 238 -4.82 5.06 -21.30
C LEU A 238 -6.18 4.84 -21.99
N PRO A 239 -6.62 3.57 -22.18
CA PRO A 239 -7.91 3.25 -22.80
C PRO A 239 -9.11 3.87 -22.06
N PHE A 240 -8.95 4.10 -20.74
CA PHE A 240 -10.01 4.58 -19.85
C PHE A 240 -9.95 6.07 -19.55
N LYS A 241 -9.11 6.85 -20.25
CA LYS A 241 -8.90 8.26 -19.96
C LYS A 241 -10.21 9.05 -19.79
N ASP A 242 -11.18 8.84 -20.69
CA ASP A 242 -12.45 9.57 -20.63
C ASP A 242 -13.28 9.25 -19.37
N ILE A 243 -13.18 7.99 -18.86
CA ILE A 243 -13.83 7.60 -17.62
C ILE A 243 -13.10 8.21 -16.43
N ILE A 244 -11.75 8.19 -16.45
CA ILE A 244 -10.93 8.79 -15.41
C ILE A 244 -11.18 10.30 -15.33
N LEU A 245 -11.28 10.99 -16.48
CA LEU A 245 -11.54 12.43 -16.53
C LEU A 245 -12.96 12.78 -16.10
N GLY A 246 -13.95 12.12 -16.67
CA GLY A 246 -15.36 12.45 -16.47
C GLY A 246 -16.04 11.77 -15.29
N ALA A 247 -15.42 10.76 -14.69
CA ALA A 247 -15.99 9.91 -13.64
C ALA A 247 -17.41 9.39 -14.01
N ALA A 248 -17.68 9.28 -15.30
CA ALA A 248 -18.99 8.91 -15.83
C ALA A 248 -18.92 7.55 -16.54
N GLU A 249 -19.88 6.71 -16.22
CA GLU A 249 -20.08 5.48 -16.95
C GLU A 249 -20.58 5.82 -18.36
N LYS A 250 -19.73 5.64 -19.40
CA LYS A 250 -20.27 5.70 -20.77
C LYS A 250 -21.27 4.57 -20.90
N ASN A 251 -22.48 4.88 -21.36
CA ASN A 251 -23.49 3.88 -21.77
C ASN A 251 -22.95 3.07 -22.96
N ILE A 252 -21.97 2.22 -22.69
CA ILE A 252 -21.57 1.16 -23.59
C ILE A 252 -22.72 0.17 -23.49
N ASN A 253 -23.49 0.03 -24.56
CA ASN A 253 -24.50 -1.03 -24.69
C ASN A 253 -23.81 -2.38 -24.49
N SER A 254 -23.58 -2.75 -23.22
CA SER A 254 -22.87 -3.96 -22.81
C SER A 254 -23.78 -5.18 -22.70
N GLU A 255 -25.05 -5.06 -23.08
CA GLU A 255 -26.03 -6.17 -23.00
C GLU A 255 -25.61 -7.43 -23.76
N GLY A 256 -24.64 -7.33 -24.68
CA GLY A 256 -24.12 -8.50 -25.42
C GLY A 256 -22.80 -9.07 -24.92
N GLN A 257 -22.14 -8.48 -23.92
CA GLN A 257 -20.77 -8.86 -23.53
C GLN A 257 -20.62 -9.46 -22.11
N ALA A 258 -21.70 -9.65 -21.37
CA ALA A 258 -21.63 -10.26 -20.05
C ALA A 258 -21.02 -11.68 -20.12
N TRP A 259 -20.08 -11.92 -19.23
CA TRP A 259 -19.45 -13.23 -19.11
C TRP A 259 -20.26 -14.14 -18.20
N LYS A 260 -20.25 -15.43 -18.50
CA LYS A 260 -20.98 -16.47 -17.74
C LYS A 260 -19.97 -17.43 -17.12
N ILE A 261 -20.25 -17.84 -15.89
CA ILE A 261 -19.54 -18.91 -15.18
C ILE A 261 -20.34 -20.24 -15.28
N SER A 262 -19.66 -21.33 -14.98
CA SER A 262 -20.30 -22.66 -14.97
C SER A 262 -21.33 -22.77 -13.83
N GLY A 263 -22.29 -23.72 -13.98
CA GLY A 263 -23.28 -24.00 -12.93
C GLY A 263 -22.66 -24.34 -11.58
N PRO A 264 -21.72 -25.30 -11.49
CA PRO A 264 -21.08 -25.66 -10.20
C PRO A 264 -20.37 -24.47 -9.52
N LEU A 265 -19.63 -23.66 -10.27
CA LEU A 265 -18.98 -22.47 -9.71
C LEU A 265 -20.02 -21.42 -9.26
N GLN A 266 -21.14 -21.30 -9.97
CA GLN A 266 -22.21 -20.39 -9.57
C GLN A 266 -22.92 -20.87 -8.28
N GLU A 267 -23.11 -22.17 -8.12
CA GLU A 267 -23.65 -22.77 -6.89
C GLU A 267 -22.71 -22.53 -5.73
N TYR A 268 -21.42 -22.80 -5.90
CA TYR A 268 -20.41 -22.49 -4.88
C TYR A 268 -20.46 -21.03 -4.42
N ILE A 269 -20.52 -20.08 -5.37
CA ILE A 269 -20.61 -18.65 -5.06
C ILE A 269 -21.87 -18.33 -4.26
N LYS A 270 -23.02 -18.94 -4.62
CA LYS A 270 -24.27 -18.73 -3.92
C LYS A 270 -24.27 -19.28 -2.50
N GLU A 271 -23.64 -20.43 -2.28
CA GLU A 271 -23.63 -21.11 -1.00
C GLU A 271 -22.60 -20.53 -0.02
N ASN A 272 -21.46 -20.06 -0.53
CA ASN A 272 -20.31 -19.66 0.29
C ASN A 272 -20.11 -18.16 0.41
N LEU A 273 -20.76 -17.34 -0.40
CA LEU A 273 -20.67 -15.90 -0.38
C LEU A 273 -22.03 -15.27 -0.10
N ASN A 274 -22.04 -14.18 0.66
CA ASN A 274 -23.25 -13.43 0.94
C ASN A 274 -23.71 -12.62 -0.29
N GLU A 275 -24.95 -12.12 -0.24
CA GLU A 275 -25.59 -11.42 -1.34
C GLU A 275 -24.75 -10.22 -1.86
N SER A 276 -24.20 -9.41 -0.95
CA SER A 276 -23.39 -8.24 -1.34
C SER A 276 -22.10 -8.63 -2.04
N GLN A 277 -21.47 -9.74 -1.65
CA GLN A 277 -20.28 -10.30 -2.30
C GLN A 277 -20.66 -10.90 -3.69
N GLN A 278 -21.79 -11.59 -3.78
CA GLN A 278 -22.30 -12.09 -5.05
C GLN A 278 -22.58 -10.95 -6.05
N ASN A 279 -23.18 -9.86 -5.57
CA ASN A 279 -23.42 -8.66 -6.39
C ASN A 279 -22.12 -8.02 -6.88
N ALA A 280 -21.07 -8.00 -6.06
CA ALA A 280 -19.74 -7.54 -6.47
C ALA A 280 -19.12 -8.40 -7.58
N ILE A 281 -19.25 -9.71 -7.49
CA ILE A 281 -18.80 -10.65 -8.54
C ILE A 281 -19.61 -10.45 -9.81
N GLN A 282 -20.93 -10.32 -9.70
CA GLN A 282 -21.81 -10.09 -10.84
C GLN A 282 -21.49 -8.77 -11.56
N ALA A 283 -21.18 -7.71 -10.80
CA ALA A 283 -20.70 -6.45 -11.37
C ALA A 283 -19.38 -6.64 -12.16
N GLY A 284 -18.47 -7.49 -11.67
CA GLY A 284 -17.26 -7.86 -12.40
C GLY A 284 -17.54 -8.62 -13.70
N LEU A 285 -18.46 -9.55 -13.69
CA LEU A 285 -18.84 -10.32 -14.87
C LEU A 285 -19.56 -9.48 -15.94
N SER A 286 -20.09 -8.31 -15.59
CA SER A 286 -20.67 -7.36 -16.54
C SER A 286 -19.65 -6.69 -17.47
N ARG A 287 -18.35 -6.87 -17.21
CA ARG A 287 -17.22 -6.35 -18.01
C ARG A 287 -17.19 -4.83 -18.15
N LYS A 288 -17.75 -4.12 -17.19
CA LYS A 288 -17.58 -2.66 -17.10
C LYS A 288 -16.09 -2.31 -16.92
N PRO A 289 -15.61 -1.24 -17.54
CA PRO A 289 -14.21 -0.85 -17.44
C PRO A 289 -13.71 -0.64 -16.01
N PHE A 290 -14.51 0.02 -15.16
CA PHE A 290 -14.26 0.14 -13.74
C PHE A 290 -15.36 -0.49 -12.91
N VAL A 291 -14.98 -1.19 -11.85
CA VAL A 291 -15.87 -1.74 -10.83
C VAL A 291 -15.37 -1.32 -9.47
N LEU A 292 -16.18 -0.54 -8.76
CA LEU A 292 -15.86 -0.06 -7.41
C LEU A 292 -16.54 -0.95 -6.39
N ILE A 293 -15.76 -1.49 -5.44
CA ILE A 293 -16.25 -2.32 -4.34
C ILE A 293 -15.82 -1.69 -3.03
N GLN A 294 -16.79 -1.11 -2.32
CA GLN A 294 -16.55 -0.63 -0.97
C GLN A 294 -16.64 -1.79 0.01
N GLY A 295 -15.59 -2.01 0.76
CA GLY A 295 -15.49 -3.07 1.75
C GLY A 295 -15.25 -2.53 3.15
N PRO A 296 -16.28 -2.24 3.94
CA PRO A 296 -16.16 -1.90 5.35
C PRO A 296 -15.37 -2.93 6.17
N PRO A 297 -14.96 -2.59 7.40
CA PRO A 297 -14.21 -3.51 8.26
C PRO A 297 -14.95 -4.83 8.48
N GLY A 298 -14.25 -5.95 8.31
CA GLY A 298 -14.80 -7.28 8.58
C GLY A 298 -15.77 -7.83 7.54
N THR A 299 -16.03 -7.13 6.43
CA THR A 299 -17.02 -7.57 5.42
C THR A 299 -16.49 -8.58 4.40
N GLY A 300 -15.27 -9.09 4.59
CA GLY A 300 -14.74 -10.17 3.75
C GLY A 300 -14.22 -9.70 2.40
N LYS A 301 -13.57 -8.52 2.29
CA LYS A 301 -12.92 -8.03 1.07
C LYS A 301 -12.06 -9.09 0.41
N THR A 302 -11.17 -9.72 1.15
CA THR A 302 -10.24 -10.73 0.62
C THR A 302 -10.97 -11.97 0.09
N GLN A 303 -12.04 -12.39 0.77
CA GLN A 303 -12.90 -13.49 0.30
C GLN A 303 -13.61 -13.12 -1.01
N THR A 304 -14.05 -11.87 -1.13
CA THR A 304 -14.63 -11.35 -2.38
C THR A 304 -13.60 -11.35 -3.52
N ILE A 305 -12.34 -10.99 -3.23
CA ILE A 305 -11.24 -11.04 -4.22
C ILE A 305 -11.01 -12.48 -4.69
N LEU A 306 -11.00 -13.48 -3.80
CA LEU A 306 -10.87 -14.90 -4.18
C LEU A 306 -12.03 -15.37 -5.05
N GLY A 307 -13.26 -14.98 -4.72
CA GLY A 307 -14.44 -15.24 -5.54
C GLY A 307 -14.36 -14.57 -6.91
N LEU A 308 -13.91 -13.32 -6.96
CA LEU A 308 -13.67 -12.59 -8.22
C LEU A 308 -12.60 -13.27 -9.08
N LEU A 309 -11.45 -13.66 -8.49
CA LEU A 309 -10.38 -14.37 -9.20
C LEU A 309 -10.91 -15.69 -9.78
N SER A 310 -11.66 -16.47 -9.00
CA SER A 310 -12.28 -17.71 -9.46
C SER A 310 -13.23 -17.46 -10.64
N ALA A 311 -14.10 -16.46 -10.50
CA ALA A 311 -15.06 -16.12 -11.55
C ALA A 311 -14.39 -15.60 -12.83
N ILE A 312 -13.42 -14.67 -12.71
CA ILE A 312 -12.75 -14.03 -13.85
C ILE A 312 -11.90 -15.04 -14.63
N LEU A 313 -11.17 -15.92 -13.93
CA LEU A 313 -10.31 -16.92 -14.59
C LEU A 313 -11.10 -17.99 -15.36
N HIS A 314 -12.33 -18.27 -14.94
CA HIS A 314 -13.15 -19.37 -15.50
C HIS A 314 -14.39 -18.90 -16.25
N ALA A 315 -14.62 -17.57 -16.33
CA ALA A 315 -15.74 -17.03 -17.07
C ALA A 315 -15.57 -17.20 -18.59
N THR A 316 -16.68 -17.40 -19.28
CA THR A 316 -16.75 -17.49 -20.75
C THR A 316 -17.69 -16.44 -21.31
N PRO A 317 -17.38 -15.83 -22.46
CA PRO A 317 -18.30 -14.90 -23.10
C PRO A 317 -19.68 -15.56 -23.37
N ALA A 318 -20.73 -14.86 -23.04
CA ALA A 318 -22.07 -15.30 -23.47
C ALA A 318 -22.09 -15.33 -25.01
N ARG A 319 -22.34 -16.50 -25.58
CA ARG A 319 -22.53 -16.60 -27.03
C ARG A 319 -23.74 -15.73 -27.39
N MET A 320 -23.53 -14.71 -28.19
CA MET A 320 -24.66 -14.11 -28.91
C MET A 320 -25.38 -15.25 -29.68
N ASN A 321 -26.65 -15.44 -29.42
CA ASN A 321 -27.48 -16.22 -30.29
C ASN A 321 -27.64 -15.45 -31.61
N SER A 322 -26.61 -15.52 -32.48
CA SER A 322 -26.84 -15.24 -33.89
C SER A 322 -27.82 -16.29 -34.37
N ARG A 323 -29.06 -15.85 -34.65
CA ARG A 323 -30.02 -16.60 -35.39
C ARG A 323 -29.38 -17.01 -36.74
N GLY A 324 -28.80 -18.19 -36.74
CA GLY A 324 -28.15 -18.81 -37.87
C GLY A 324 -27.84 -20.23 -37.44
N GLU A 325 -28.76 -21.14 -37.66
CA GLU A 325 -28.57 -22.58 -37.50
C GLU A 325 -27.39 -23.03 -38.36
N SER A 326 -26.18 -23.09 -37.77
CA SER A 326 -25.19 -24.01 -38.28
C SER A 326 -25.27 -25.26 -37.42
N THR A 327 -25.82 -26.30 -37.97
CA THR A 327 -25.82 -27.67 -37.47
C THR A 327 -24.40 -28.19 -37.32
N ILE A 328 -23.71 -27.77 -36.25
CA ILE A 328 -22.52 -28.49 -35.77
C ILE A 328 -23.08 -29.73 -35.08
N LYS A 329 -23.03 -30.87 -35.77
CA LYS A 329 -23.33 -32.19 -35.21
C LYS A 329 -22.56 -32.32 -33.90
N ARG A 330 -23.29 -32.26 -32.77
CA ARG A 330 -22.73 -32.62 -31.45
C ARG A 330 -22.19 -34.04 -31.60
N ARG A 331 -20.87 -34.21 -31.44
CA ARG A 331 -20.28 -35.53 -31.28
C ARG A 331 -21.03 -36.22 -30.13
N PRO A 332 -21.52 -37.45 -30.31
CA PRO A 332 -22.23 -38.16 -29.25
C PRO A 332 -21.30 -38.21 -28.01
N LYS A 333 -21.89 -37.98 -26.82
CA LYS A 333 -21.16 -38.16 -25.58
C LYS A 333 -20.74 -39.61 -25.49
N LEU A 334 -19.44 -39.88 -25.62
CA LEU A 334 -18.87 -41.19 -25.46
C LEU A 334 -19.24 -41.73 -24.06
N SER A 335 -19.64 -43.01 -24.00
CA SER A 335 -19.88 -43.70 -22.73
C SER A 335 -18.58 -43.74 -21.89
N ARG A 336 -18.70 -44.05 -20.59
CA ARG A 336 -17.53 -44.16 -19.70
C ARG A 336 -16.54 -45.23 -20.18
N GLU A 337 -17.07 -46.32 -20.76
CA GLU A 337 -16.27 -47.41 -21.33
C GLU A 337 -15.55 -47.01 -22.62
N GLU A 338 -16.20 -46.23 -23.49
CA GLU A 338 -15.61 -45.73 -24.73
C GLU A 338 -14.54 -44.68 -24.46
N LYS A 339 -14.73 -43.82 -23.44
CA LYS A 339 -13.69 -42.89 -22.95
C LYS A 339 -12.49 -43.65 -22.40
N PHE A 340 -12.71 -44.74 -21.68
CA PHE A 340 -11.67 -45.57 -21.11
C PHE A 340 -10.87 -46.30 -22.20
N LYS A 341 -11.58 -46.86 -23.22
CA LYS A 341 -10.96 -47.49 -24.42
C LYS A 341 -10.14 -46.47 -25.23
N HIS A 342 -10.63 -45.25 -25.36
CA HIS A 342 -9.90 -44.17 -26.03
C HIS A 342 -8.64 -43.77 -25.25
N TRP A 343 -8.74 -43.77 -23.94
CA TRP A 343 -7.62 -43.44 -23.03
C TRP A 343 -6.52 -44.50 -23.04
N ILE A 344 -6.90 -45.79 -23.02
CA ILE A 344 -5.97 -46.91 -23.16
C ILE A 344 -5.25 -46.86 -24.53
N LYS A 345 -5.98 -46.48 -25.58
CA LYS A 345 -5.41 -46.38 -26.92
C LYS A 345 -4.45 -45.19 -27.09
N ALA A 346 -4.68 -44.10 -26.35
CA ALA A 346 -3.82 -42.91 -26.36
C ALA A 346 -2.61 -43.04 -25.44
N SER A 347 -2.67 -43.91 -24.44
CA SER A 347 -1.62 -44.07 -23.41
C SER A 347 -1.50 -45.55 -23.02
N PRO A 348 -0.92 -46.38 -23.90
CA PRO A 348 -0.87 -47.85 -23.71
C PRO A 348 -0.08 -48.29 -22.47
N TRP A 349 0.74 -47.43 -21.88
CA TRP A 349 1.51 -47.66 -20.62
C TRP A 349 0.70 -47.43 -19.34
N LEU A 350 -0.52 -46.91 -19.43
CA LEU A 350 -1.44 -46.74 -18.30
C LEU A 350 -2.36 -47.94 -18.10
N SER A 351 -1.85 -49.15 -18.35
CA SER A 351 -2.62 -50.38 -18.14
C SER A 351 -2.73 -50.68 -16.63
N GLY A 352 -3.83 -50.29 -16.04
CA GLY A 352 -4.44 -51.09 -15.01
C GLY A 352 -4.28 -50.64 -13.55
N ARG A 353 -3.42 -49.83 -13.07
CA ARG A 353 -3.44 -49.30 -11.68
C ARG A 353 -2.87 -47.87 -11.62
N ASN A 354 -3.49 -47.02 -10.83
CA ASN A 354 -2.98 -45.69 -10.55
C ASN A 354 -1.61 -45.83 -9.85
N PRO A 355 -0.52 -45.32 -10.41
CA PRO A 355 0.80 -45.42 -9.77
C PRO A 355 0.81 -44.82 -8.34
N ARG A 356 -0.08 -43.91 -8.01
CA ARG A 356 -0.24 -43.35 -6.68
C ARG A 356 -0.77 -44.38 -5.65
N GLU A 357 -1.57 -45.35 -6.08
CA GLU A 357 -2.07 -46.42 -5.20
C GLU A 357 -0.99 -47.45 -4.82
N GLN A 358 0.09 -47.50 -5.58
CA GLN A 358 1.25 -48.35 -5.29
C GLN A 358 2.33 -47.71 -4.41
N ILE A 359 2.23 -46.40 -4.21
CA ILE A 359 3.21 -45.57 -3.45
C ILE A 359 2.63 -45.18 -2.08
N MET A 360 1.38 -45.47 -1.81
CA MET A 360 0.81 -45.26 -0.46
C MET A 360 1.40 -46.29 0.50
N PRO A 361 2.05 -45.86 1.58
CA PRO A 361 2.48 -46.76 2.64
C PRO A 361 1.25 -47.47 3.20
N VAL A 362 1.37 -48.78 3.42
CA VAL A 362 0.25 -49.62 3.90
C VAL A 362 -0.07 -49.31 5.35
N ASP A 363 0.81 -48.65 6.06
CA ASP A 363 0.73 -48.43 7.52
C ASP A 363 0.82 -46.97 7.87
N GLY A 364 0.29 -46.02 7.36
CA GLY A 364 0.11 -44.61 7.74
C GLY A 364 0.98 -43.99 8.87
N ASP A 365 2.06 -44.63 9.28
CA ASP A 365 2.88 -44.26 10.44
C ASP A 365 4.38 -44.06 10.09
N ASP A 366 4.67 -43.69 8.90
CA ASP A 366 6.08 -43.40 8.48
C ASP A 366 6.52 -41.94 8.70
N GLY A 367 5.77 -41.17 9.47
CA GLY A 367 6.16 -39.83 9.93
C GLY A 367 6.35 -38.79 8.81
N VAL A 368 5.95 -39.10 7.59
CA VAL A 368 6.08 -38.21 6.42
C VAL A 368 4.92 -37.25 6.26
N PHE A 369 3.82 -37.49 6.94
CA PHE A 369 2.68 -36.57 6.94
C PHE A 369 2.82 -35.58 8.10
N PRO A 370 3.00 -34.29 7.82
CA PRO A 370 2.94 -33.29 8.86
C PRO A 370 1.53 -33.30 9.46
N THR A 371 1.43 -33.70 10.71
CA THR A 371 0.20 -33.68 11.53
C THR A 371 -0.34 -32.29 11.81
N THR A 372 0.14 -31.26 11.12
CA THR A 372 -0.24 -29.86 11.28
C THR A 372 -0.94 -29.34 10.04
N GLY A 373 -2.23 -29.56 9.91
CA GLY A 373 -3.16 -28.77 9.08
C GLY A 373 -2.82 -28.55 7.59
N ASN A 374 -1.84 -29.28 7.04
CA ASN A 374 -1.45 -29.18 5.63
C ASN A 374 -2.34 -30.01 4.70
N GLU A 375 -3.22 -30.82 5.25
CA GLU A 375 -4.12 -31.70 4.50
C GLU A 375 -5.18 -30.95 3.69
N LEU A 376 -5.41 -29.67 3.97
CA LEU A 376 -6.37 -28.82 3.30
C LEU A 376 -5.73 -27.84 2.30
N LYS A 377 -4.42 -27.90 2.06
CA LYS A 377 -3.80 -27.02 1.04
C LYS A 377 -4.17 -27.51 -0.35
N PRO A 378 -4.70 -26.61 -1.22
CA PRO A 378 -5.01 -26.95 -2.60
C PRO A 378 -3.77 -27.48 -3.32
N GLU A 379 -3.89 -28.56 -4.07
CA GLU A 379 -2.79 -29.07 -4.88
C GLU A 379 -2.31 -28.00 -5.87
N VAL A 380 -0.99 -27.81 -5.97
CA VAL A 380 -0.40 -27.03 -7.05
C VAL A 380 -0.55 -27.84 -8.33
N VAL A 381 -1.59 -27.57 -9.07
CA VAL A 381 -1.80 -28.21 -10.37
C VAL A 381 -0.84 -27.57 -11.37
N ASN A 382 0.19 -28.32 -11.79
CA ASN A 382 0.99 -28.00 -12.97
C ASN A 382 0.11 -28.20 -14.22
N SER A 383 -0.88 -27.33 -14.41
CA SER A 383 -1.82 -27.47 -15.49
C SER A 383 -1.25 -26.85 -16.77
N SER A 384 -1.29 -27.62 -17.85
CA SER A 384 -1.26 -27.11 -19.23
C SER A 384 -2.53 -26.32 -19.57
N ARG A 385 -3.30 -25.88 -18.57
CA ARG A 385 -4.55 -25.14 -18.71
C ARG A 385 -4.25 -23.77 -19.32
N LYS A 386 -4.80 -23.50 -20.47
CA LYS A 386 -4.71 -22.17 -21.11
C LYS A 386 -5.78 -21.26 -20.52
N TYR A 387 -5.37 -20.31 -19.72
CA TYR A 387 -6.26 -19.26 -19.23
C TYR A 387 -6.49 -18.22 -20.32
N ARG A 388 -7.71 -17.68 -20.36
CA ARG A 388 -8.11 -16.64 -21.33
C ARG A 388 -7.78 -15.23 -20.81
N VAL A 389 -7.57 -15.11 -19.52
CA VAL A 389 -7.42 -13.85 -18.81
C VAL A 389 -6.18 -13.88 -17.96
N ARG A 390 -5.44 -12.77 -17.95
CA ARG A 390 -4.30 -12.52 -17.07
C ARG A 390 -4.67 -11.41 -16.09
N VAL A 391 -4.37 -11.63 -14.84
CA VAL A 391 -4.75 -10.73 -13.77
C VAL A 391 -3.51 -10.14 -13.09
N LEU A 392 -3.49 -8.82 -12.95
CA LEU A 392 -2.56 -8.10 -12.09
C LEU A 392 -3.29 -7.69 -10.81
N VAL A 393 -2.81 -8.15 -9.66
CA VAL A 393 -3.34 -7.76 -8.35
C VAL A 393 -2.36 -6.84 -7.67
N CYS A 394 -2.82 -5.65 -7.30
CA CYS A 394 -2.01 -4.63 -6.67
C CYS A 394 -2.54 -4.21 -5.31
N ALA A 395 -1.62 -3.73 -4.45
CA ALA A 395 -1.96 -3.05 -3.21
C ALA A 395 -0.95 -1.91 -2.94
N PRO A 396 -1.30 -0.89 -2.15
CA PRO A 396 -0.38 0.21 -1.82
C PRO A 396 0.77 -0.23 -0.91
N SER A 397 0.61 -1.29 -0.13
CA SER A 397 1.62 -1.79 0.81
C SER A 397 1.98 -3.26 0.57
N ASN A 398 3.20 -3.65 0.99
CA ASN A 398 3.62 -5.05 0.94
C ASN A 398 2.75 -5.95 1.85
N SER A 399 2.38 -5.47 3.03
CA SER A 399 1.58 -6.23 3.99
C SER A 399 0.18 -6.55 3.46
N ALA A 400 -0.49 -5.58 2.82
CA ALA A 400 -1.79 -5.79 2.21
C ALA A 400 -1.69 -6.77 1.01
N LEU A 401 -0.65 -6.64 0.19
CA LEU A 401 -0.41 -7.54 -0.93
C LEU A 401 -0.15 -8.97 -0.46
N ASP A 402 0.74 -9.14 0.53
CA ASP A 402 1.16 -10.45 1.04
C ASP A 402 0.00 -11.20 1.72
N GLU A 403 -0.95 -10.48 2.34
CA GLU A 403 -2.19 -11.06 2.89
C GLU A 403 -3.04 -11.71 1.78
N ILE A 404 -3.20 -11.05 0.63
CA ILE A 404 -3.95 -11.62 -0.50
C ILE A 404 -3.23 -12.85 -1.05
N VAL A 405 -1.91 -12.75 -1.26
CA VAL A 405 -1.09 -13.87 -1.73
C VAL A 405 -1.22 -15.07 -0.80
N LEU A 406 -1.11 -14.85 0.52
CA LEU A 406 -1.25 -15.90 1.52
C LEU A 406 -2.64 -16.55 1.47
N ARG A 407 -3.69 -15.77 1.28
CA ARG A 407 -5.06 -16.30 1.13
C ARG A 407 -5.21 -17.15 -0.13
N VAL A 408 -4.65 -16.70 -1.26
CA VAL A 408 -4.65 -17.51 -2.50
C VAL A 408 -3.88 -18.83 -2.29
N LEU A 409 -2.74 -18.80 -1.60
CA LEU A 409 -1.97 -20.02 -1.32
C LEU A 409 -2.69 -20.99 -0.38
N ASN A 410 -3.43 -20.49 0.60
CA ASN A 410 -4.09 -21.31 1.60
C ASN A 410 -5.44 -21.87 1.13
N TYR A 411 -6.21 -21.07 0.39
CA TYR A 411 -7.57 -21.45 0.00
C TYR A 411 -7.69 -21.82 -1.49
N GLY A 412 -6.74 -21.42 -2.32
CA GLY A 412 -6.79 -21.57 -3.76
C GLY A 412 -7.85 -20.72 -4.43
N VAL A 413 -8.05 -20.98 -5.73
CA VAL A 413 -9.18 -20.50 -6.54
C VAL A 413 -10.02 -21.69 -6.98
N ARG A 414 -11.29 -21.44 -7.31
CA ARG A 414 -12.21 -22.51 -7.75
C ARG A 414 -12.28 -22.57 -9.27
N ASP A 415 -12.32 -23.78 -9.80
CA ASP A 415 -12.47 -24.01 -11.24
C ASP A 415 -13.93 -24.15 -11.67
N GLU A 416 -14.16 -24.45 -12.96
CA GLU A 416 -15.51 -24.61 -13.52
C GLU A 416 -16.29 -25.77 -12.90
N SER A 417 -15.63 -26.71 -12.24
CA SER A 417 -16.22 -27.89 -11.60
C SER A 417 -16.25 -27.80 -10.08
N ASP A 418 -15.98 -26.61 -9.53
CA ASP A 418 -15.88 -26.32 -8.10
C ASP A 418 -14.72 -27.02 -7.37
N HIS A 419 -13.64 -27.38 -8.08
CA HIS A 419 -12.44 -27.89 -7.42
C HIS A 419 -11.53 -26.73 -7.04
N SER A 420 -11.00 -26.76 -5.81
CA SER A 420 -9.99 -25.79 -5.38
C SER A 420 -8.61 -26.17 -5.93
N TYR A 421 -7.89 -25.18 -6.43
CA TYR A 421 -6.52 -25.38 -6.91
C TYR A 421 -5.72 -24.07 -6.79
N ASN A 422 -4.38 -24.18 -6.78
CA ASN A 422 -3.50 -23.03 -6.86
C ASN A 422 -3.09 -22.78 -8.31
N PRO A 423 -3.46 -21.62 -8.91
CA PRO A 423 -2.96 -21.24 -10.22
C PRO A 423 -1.47 -20.89 -10.15
N LYS A 424 -0.80 -20.84 -11.31
CA LYS A 424 0.56 -20.31 -11.37
C LYS A 424 0.54 -18.82 -11.02
N ILE A 425 1.11 -18.47 -9.90
CA ILE A 425 1.19 -17.10 -9.39
C ILE A 425 2.64 -16.68 -9.19
N VAL A 426 2.90 -15.37 -9.25
CA VAL A 426 4.17 -14.77 -8.87
C VAL A 426 3.94 -13.49 -8.07
N ARG A 427 4.68 -13.32 -6.98
CA ARG A 427 4.77 -12.09 -6.20
C ARG A 427 6.03 -11.34 -6.59
N ILE A 428 5.88 -10.07 -7.01
CA ILE A 428 6.96 -9.21 -7.49
C ILE A 428 7.11 -8.00 -6.58
N GLY A 429 8.32 -7.69 -6.19
CA GLY A 429 8.67 -6.54 -5.35
C GLY A 429 9.65 -6.89 -4.25
N LEU A 430 9.99 -5.88 -3.45
CA LEU A 430 10.95 -5.99 -2.35
C LEU A 430 10.22 -6.24 -1.02
N LYS A 431 10.95 -6.73 -0.02
CA LYS A 431 10.48 -6.91 1.37
C LYS A 431 9.22 -7.78 1.50
N GLU A 432 9.17 -8.89 0.80
CA GLU A 432 8.12 -9.89 0.98
C GLU A 432 8.16 -10.53 2.37
N HIS A 433 7.00 -10.87 2.89
CA HIS A 433 6.89 -11.63 4.13
C HIS A 433 7.37 -13.09 3.90
N HIS A 434 8.00 -13.69 4.91
CA HIS A 434 8.55 -15.04 4.79
C HIS A 434 7.52 -16.10 4.36
N SER A 435 6.25 -15.93 4.75
CA SER A 435 5.17 -16.87 4.41
C SER A 435 4.81 -16.93 2.92
N VAL A 436 5.14 -15.89 2.15
CA VAL A 436 4.86 -15.80 0.71
C VAL A 436 6.12 -15.94 -0.15
N ARG A 437 7.29 -16.11 0.47
CA ARG A 437 8.58 -16.19 -0.21
C ARG A 437 8.62 -17.29 -1.27
N ALA A 438 7.92 -18.41 -1.04
CA ALA A 438 7.87 -19.53 -1.97
C ALA A 438 7.37 -19.17 -3.38
N VAL A 439 6.60 -18.11 -3.53
CA VAL A 439 6.08 -17.60 -4.81
C VAL A 439 6.66 -16.23 -5.17
N SER A 440 7.71 -15.78 -4.47
CA SER A 440 8.44 -14.56 -4.85
C SER A 440 9.23 -14.76 -6.13
N MET A 441 9.37 -13.71 -6.93
CA MET A 441 10.10 -13.74 -8.20
C MET A 441 11.53 -14.24 -8.00
N ASP A 442 12.23 -13.78 -6.98
CA ASP A 442 13.64 -14.13 -6.74
C ASP A 442 13.79 -15.61 -6.36
N GLU A 443 12.91 -16.13 -5.50
CA GLU A 443 12.91 -17.57 -5.14
C GLU A 443 12.61 -18.47 -6.35
N LEU A 444 11.63 -18.07 -7.18
CA LEU A 444 11.28 -18.83 -8.39
C LEU A 444 12.42 -18.83 -9.41
N VAL A 445 13.15 -17.72 -9.55
CA VAL A 445 14.34 -17.63 -10.40
C VAL A 445 15.45 -18.55 -9.88
N GLU A 446 15.71 -18.56 -8.57
CA GLU A 446 16.73 -19.44 -7.99
C GLU A 446 16.38 -20.92 -8.18
N ARG A 447 15.12 -21.31 -8.02
CA ARG A 447 14.65 -22.68 -8.30
C ARG A 447 14.86 -23.07 -9.76
N LYS A 448 14.53 -22.19 -10.72
CA LYS A 448 14.77 -22.46 -12.15
C LYS A 448 16.26 -22.59 -12.46
N LYS A 449 17.13 -21.77 -11.86
CA LYS A 449 18.58 -21.88 -12.00
C LYS A 449 19.11 -23.25 -11.49
N GLY A 450 18.63 -23.69 -10.34
CA GLY A 450 19.00 -24.99 -9.75
C GLY A 450 18.57 -26.19 -10.60
N SER A 451 17.44 -26.09 -11.30
CA SER A 451 16.87 -27.18 -12.09
C SER A 451 17.55 -27.37 -13.46
N ILE A 452 18.14 -26.34 -14.06
CA ILE A 452 18.62 -26.36 -15.46
C ILE A 452 20.15 -26.40 -15.54
N GLY A 453 20.89 -26.24 -14.41
CA GLY A 453 22.35 -26.37 -14.38
C GLY A 453 23.12 -25.36 -15.26
N GLY A 454 22.51 -24.33 -15.80
CA GLY A 454 23.10 -23.45 -16.79
C GLY A 454 22.69 -22.00 -16.63
N GLY A 455 23.68 -21.11 -16.61
CA GLY A 455 23.48 -19.66 -16.72
C GLY A 455 23.85 -18.87 -15.44
N LYS A 456 25.14 -18.91 -15.07
CA LYS A 456 25.68 -18.07 -13.97
C LYS A 456 25.82 -16.57 -14.34
N GLY A 457 25.00 -16.00 -15.24
CA GLY A 457 25.08 -14.62 -15.68
C GLY A 457 23.80 -13.84 -15.45
N ARG A 458 23.91 -12.50 -15.50
CA ARG A 458 22.78 -11.54 -15.37
C ARG A 458 21.74 -11.75 -16.47
N GLU A 459 22.16 -12.11 -17.68
CA GLU A 459 21.27 -12.42 -18.82
C GLU A 459 20.39 -13.65 -18.59
N GLY A 460 20.93 -14.70 -17.96
CA GLY A 460 20.16 -15.87 -17.59
C GLY A 460 19.05 -15.58 -16.59
N ALA A 461 19.32 -14.71 -15.61
CA ALA A 461 18.33 -14.32 -14.62
C ALA A 461 17.18 -13.49 -15.23
N GLU A 462 17.47 -12.58 -16.17
CA GLU A 462 16.43 -11.79 -16.88
C GLU A 462 15.54 -12.68 -17.74
N ARG A 463 16.12 -13.66 -18.42
CA ARG A 463 15.37 -14.65 -19.18
C ARG A 463 14.41 -15.46 -18.30
N PHE A 464 14.89 -15.97 -17.15
CA PHE A 464 14.02 -16.70 -16.23
C PHE A 464 12.90 -15.84 -15.65
N ARG A 465 13.16 -14.55 -15.37
CA ARG A 465 12.13 -13.62 -14.95
C ARG A 465 11.03 -13.47 -16.00
N ALA A 466 11.41 -13.32 -17.27
CA ALA A 466 10.47 -13.23 -18.38
C ALA A 466 9.63 -14.51 -18.52
N GLU A 467 10.27 -15.70 -18.44
CA GLU A 467 9.59 -16.99 -18.50
C GLU A 467 8.59 -17.18 -17.34
N ILE A 468 8.98 -16.82 -16.10
CA ILE A 468 8.09 -16.88 -14.93
C ILE A 468 6.88 -15.98 -15.11
N LEU A 469 7.09 -14.74 -15.59
CA LEU A 469 6.00 -13.82 -15.88
C LEU A 469 5.07 -14.37 -16.97
N GLU A 470 5.62 -14.98 -18.02
CA GLU A 470 4.81 -15.53 -19.10
C GLU A 470 3.96 -16.73 -18.64
N GLU A 471 4.49 -17.56 -17.76
CA GLU A 471 3.80 -18.70 -17.19
C GLU A 471 2.75 -18.33 -16.14
N SER A 472 2.90 -17.16 -15.49
CA SER A 472 2.03 -16.74 -14.40
C SER A 472 0.68 -16.22 -14.91
N VAL A 473 -0.38 -16.70 -14.30
CA VAL A 473 -1.76 -16.28 -14.59
C VAL A 473 -2.16 -15.07 -13.76
N ILE A 474 -1.73 -15.07 -12.50
CA ILE A 474 -1.93 -13.96 -11.58
C ILE A 474 -0.56 -13.43 -11.17
N VAL A 475 -0.36 -12.14 -11.36
CA VAL A 475 0.83 -11.42 -10.93
C VAL A 475 0.46 -10.51 -9.77
N PHE A 476 1.20 -10.60 -8.67
CA PHE A 476 1.03 -9.76 -7.49
C PHE A 476 2.17 -8.74 -7.41
N SER A 477 1.83 -7.45 -7.29
CA SER A 477 2.82 -6.36 -7.18
C SER A 477 2.28 -5.23 -6.31
N THR A 478 3.17 -4.47 -5.66
CA THR A 478 2.72 -3.18 -5.10
C THR A 478 2.43 -2.19 -6.24
N LEU A 479 1.55 -1.21 -5.98
CA LEU A 479 1.21 -0.18 -6.98
C LEU A 479 2.46 0.42 -7.62
N SER A 480 3.38 0.92 -6.82
CA SER A 480 4.61 1.52 -7.33
C SER A 480 5.49 0.53 -8.10
N PHE A 481 5.62 -0.71 -7.63
CA PHE A 481 6.53 -1.67 -8.28
C PHE A 481 6.00 -2.18 -9.62
N SER A 482 4.68 -2.11 -9.87
CA SER A 482 4.07 -2.43 -11.17
C SER A 482 4.54 -1.50 -12.30
N GLY A 483 5.08 -0.31 -11.97
CA GLY A 483 5.75 0.61 -12.91
C GLY A 483 7.26 0.38 -13.04
N SER A 484 7.80 -0.76 -12.62
CA SER A 484 9.22 -1.05 -12.75
C SER A 484 9.58 -1.52 -14.16
N SER A 485 10.88 -1.38 -14.52
CA SER A 485 11.40 -1.83 -15.81
C SER A 485 11.19 -3.31 -16.11
N LEU A 486 10.86 -4.11 -15.11
CA LEU A 486 10.50 -5.52 -15.28
C LEU A 486 9.20 -5.65 -16.10
N PHE A 487 8.22 -4.79 -15.81
CA PHE A 487 6.93 -4.80 -16.51
C PHE A 487 7.03 -4.15 -17.89
N SER A 488 7.76 -3.04 -18.03
CA SER A 488 7.92 -2.35 -19.32
C SER A 488 8.70 -3.16 -20.37
N LYS A 489 9.57 -4.07 -19.93
CA LYS A 489 10.27 -5.01 -20.82
C LYS A 489 9.40 -6.18 -21.26
N TRP A 490 8.28 -6.41 -20.59
CA TRP A 490 7.36 -7.48 -20.88
C TRP A 490 6.29 -7.01 -21.86
N ASN A 491 6.28 -7.57 -23.05
CA ASN A 491 5.48 -7.11 -24.19
C ASN A 491 4.05 -7.71 -24.21
N ARG A 492 3.40 -7.82 -23.06
CA ARG A 492 2.04 -8.37 -22.96
C ARG A 492 1.22 -7.62 -21.92
N ASP A 493 0.00 -7.27 -22.31
CA ASP A 493 -0.99 -6.60 -21.47
C ASP A 493 -1.61 -7.56 -20.45
N PHE A 494 -2.10 -7.02 -19.36
CA PHE A 494 -3.04 -7.69 -18.48
C PHE A 494 -4.46 -7.48 -18.97
N ASP A 495 -5.35 -8.44 -18.78
CA ASP A 495 -6.76 -8.26 -19.10
C ASP A 495 -7.51 -7.56 -17.97
N VAL A 496 -7.11 -7.84 -16.72
CA VAL A 496 -7.76 -7.34 -15.52
C VAL A 496 -6.71 -6.84 -14.52
N VAL A 497 -6.97 -5.67 -13.94
CA VAL A 497 -6.23 -5.12 -12.81
C VAL A 497 -7.15 -5.06 -11.59
N ILE A 498 -6.72 -5.63 -10.48
CA ILE A 498 -7.42 -5.56 -9.19
C ILE A 498 -6.53 -4.76 -8.23
N ILE A 499 -7.06 -3.69 -7.67
CA ILE A 499 -6.35 -2.87 -6.69
C ILE A 499 -7.08 -2.98 -5.36
N ASP A 500 -6.47 -3.68 -4.41
CA ASP A 500 -6.95 -3.73 -3.03
C ASP A 500 -6.44 -2.54 -2.24
N GLU A 501 -7.19 -2.13 -1.21
CA GLU A 501 -6.96 -0.93 -0.42
C GLU A 501 -6.79 0.34 -1.30
N ALA A 502 -7.57 0.41 -2.39
CA ALA A 502 -7.49 1.49 -3.39
C ALA A 502 -7.76 2.89 -2.80
N ALA A 503 -8.51 2.97 -1.71
CA ALA A 503 -8.77 4.22 -1.00
C ALA A 503 -7.54 4.78 -0.25
N GLN A 504 -6.48 3.98 -0.07
CA GLN A 504 -5.24 4.37 0.60
C GLN A 504 -4.12 4.80 -0.36
N ALA A 505 -4.42 4.91 -1.64
CA ALA A 505 -3.48 5.33 -2.67
C ALA A 505 -3.86 6.70 -3.22
N VAL A 506 -2.88 7.58 -3.40
CA VAL A 506 -3.08 8.80 -4.18
C VAL A 506 -3.43 8.44 -5.62
N GLU A 507 -4.20 9.27 -6.28
CA GLU A 507 -4.66 8.96 -7.64
C GLU A 507 -3.53 8.66 -8.63
N PRO A 508 -2.42 9.42 -8.69
CA PRO A 508 -1.29 9.07 -9.57
C PRO A 508 -0.70 7.67 -9.30
N ALA A 509 -0.66 7.21 -8.05
CA ALA A 509 -0.20 5.85 -7.72
C ALA A 509 -1.14 4.77 -8.27
N THR A 510 -2.46 5.03 -8.28
CA THR A 510 -3.47 4.13 -8.84
C THR A 510 -3.34 4.00 -10.36
N LEU A 511 -2.84 5.03 -11.05
CA LEU A 511 -2.60 4.97 -12.49
C LEU A 511 -1.44 4.06 -12.89
N VAL A 512 -0.44 3.86 -12.01
CA VAL A 512 0.78 3.11 -12.33
C VAL A 512 0.50 1.70 -12.88
N PRO A 513 -0.29 0.83 -12.23
CA PRO A 513 -0.58 -0.49 -12.79
C PRO A 513 -1.41 -0.44 -14.08
N LEU A 514 -2.16 0.65 -14.34
CA LEU A 514 -2.99 0.78 -15.54
C LEU A 514 -2.16 1.03 -16.79
N THR A 515 -0.94 1.56 -16.67
CA THR A 515 -0.01 1.74 -17.79
C THR A 515 0.46 0.42 -18.40
N ASN A 516 0.33 -0.71 -17.69
CA ASN A 516 0.66 -2.05 -18.21
C ASN A 516 -0.43 -2.64 -19.10
N GLY A 517 -1.41 -1.85 -19.53
CA GLY A 517 -2.54 -2.28 -20.32
C GLY A 517 -3.54 -3.10 -19.50
N CYS A 518 -4.82 -2.83 -19.66
CA CYS A 518 -5.90 -3.67 -19.11
C CYS A 518 -7.23 -3.34 -19.79
N LYS A 519 -8.21 -4.24 -19.63
CA LYS A 519 -9.56 -4.08 -20.17
C LYS A 519 -10.59 -3.80 -19.08
N GLN A 520 -10.27 -4.15 -17.83
CA GLN A 520 -11.14 -3.97 -16.69
C GLN A 520 -10.32 -3.72 -15.44
N VAL A 521 -10.79 -2.80 -14.60
CA VAL A 521 -10.16 -2.39 -13.34
C VAL A 521 -11.14 -2.56 -12.20
N PHE A 522 -10.70 -3.23 -11.14
CA PHE A 522 -11.42 -3.30 -9.88
C PHE A 522 -10.71 -2.41 -8.86
N LEU A 523 -11.42 -1.45 -8.32
CA LEU A 523 -10.98 -0.67 -7.19
C LEU A 523 -11.71 -1.18 -5.94
N ILE A 524 -10.96 -1.80 -5.04
CA ILE A 524 -11.50 -2.38 -3.81
C ILE A 524 -10.89 -1.61 -2.64
N GLY A 525 -11.72 -1.09 -1.75
CA GLY A 525 -11.23 -0.27 -0.64
C GLY A 525 -12.35 0.30 0.19
N ASP A 526 -12.00 1.20 1.09
CA ASP A 526 -12.97 1.85 1.96
C ASP A 526 -12.58 3.31 2.23
N PRO A 527 -13.22 4.29 1.58
CA PRO A 527 -12.88 5.71 1.72
C PRO A 527 -13.08 6.29 3.12
N VAL A 528 -13.89 5.64 3.96
CA VAL A 528 -14.12 6.06 5.35
C VAL A 528 -13.16 5.39 6.35
N GLN A 529 -12.17 4.63 5.84
CA GLN A 529 -10.96 4.23 6.58
C GLN A 529 -9.78 5.13 6.20
N LEU A 530 -8.55 4.76 6.59
CA LEU A 530 -7.38 5.62 6.40
C LEU A 530 -7.18 6.02 4.93
N PRO A 531 -6.92 7.30 4.68
CA PRO A 531 -6.61 7.80 3.33
C PRO A 531 -5.15 7.51 2.95
N ALA A 532 -4.79 7.87 1.74
CA ALA A 532 -3.41 7.91 1.30
C ALA A 532 -2.55 8.81 2.22
N THR A 533 -1.33 8.38 2.51
CA THR A 533 -0.37 9.20 3.25
C THR A 533 0.22 10.26 2.33
N VAL A 534 0.00 11.54 2.66
CA VAL A 534 0.56 12.70 1.96
C VAL A 534 1.42 13.49 2.95
N ILE A 535 2.69 13.71 2.60
CA ILE A 535 3.67 14.40 3.45
C ILE A 535 3.47 15.90 3.36
N SER A 536 3.21 16.41 2.17
CA SER A 536 2.98 17.83 1.92
C SER A 536 1.66 18.31 2.52
N THR A 537 1.73 19.22 3.49
CA THR A 537 0.52 19.84 4.06
C THR A 537 -0.24 20.69 3.02
N VAL A 538 0.47 21.28 2.07
CA VAL A 538 -0.11 22.06 0.96
C VAL A 538 -0.87 21.13 0.01
N ALA A 539 -0.19 20.10 -0.50
CA ALA A 539 -0.81 19.15 -1.42
C ALA A 539 -2.02 18.44 -0.79
N ASN A 540 -1.92 18.06 0.49
CA ASN A 540 -3.01 17.40 1.21
C ASN A 540 -4.26 18.29 1.33
N LYS A 541 -4.09 19.57 1.70
CA LYS A 541 -5.20 20.54 1.81
C LYS A 541 -5.86 20.85 0.47
N LEU A 542 -5.09 20.79 -0.62
CA LEU A 542 -5.59 20.95 -1.99
C LEU A 542 -6.19 19.67 -2.58
N GLY A 543 -6.25 18.58 -1.79
CA GLY A 543 -6.95 17.36 -2.14
C GLY A 543 -6.10 16.27 -2.80
N TYR A 544 -4.75 16.38 -2.82
CA TYR A 544 -3.87 15.36 -3.40
C TYR A 544 -4.02 13.98 -2.75
N GLY A 545 -4.42 13.94 -1.47
CA GLY A 545 -4.71 12.70 -0.74
C GLY A 545 -6.02 12.01 -1.12
N THR A 546 -6.86 12.63 -1.97
CA THR A 546 -8.09 12.01 -2.47
C THR A 546 -7.73 10.88 -3.42
N SER A 547 -8.20 9.66 -3.13
CA SER A 547 -7.98 8.51 -4.01
C SER A 547 -8.88 8.55 -5.24
N LEU A 548 -8.49 7.84 -6.31
CA LEU A 548 -9.35 7.66 -7.50
C LEU A 548 -10.71 7.03 -7.11
N PHE A 549 -10.71 6.11 -6.14
CA PHE A 549 -11.93 5.51 -5.59
C PHE A 549 -12.88 6.57 -5.02
N GLU A 550 -12.36 7.38 -4.10
CA GLU A 550 -13.14 8.44 -3.42
C GLU A 550 -13.62 9.50 -4.41
N ARG A 551 -12.78 9.91 -5.36
CA ARG A 551 -13.15 10.88 -6.39
C ARG A 551 -14.28 10.36 -7.28
N PHE A 552 -14.21 9.11 -7.73
CA PHE A 552 -15.28 8.48 -8.50
C PHE A 552 -16.59 8.40 -7.73
N GLN A 553 -16.52 8.03 -6.45
CA GLN A 553 -17.70 7.98 -5.57
C GLN A 553 -18.34 9.36 -5.40
N ARG A 554 -17.55 10.41 -5.20
CA ARG A 554 -18.04 11.80 -5.11
C ARG A 554 -18.71 12.27 -6.40
N ALA A 555 -18.17 11.87 -7.53
CA ALA A 555 -18.73 12.19 -8.83
C ALA A 555 -19.97 11.35 -9.20
N GLY A 556 -20.41 10.43 -8.34
CA GLY A 556 -21.60 9.61 -8.52
C GLY A 556 -21.38 8.33 -9.33
N TYR A 557 -20.11 7.87 -9.49
CA TYR A 557 -19.84 6.57 -10.11
C TYR A 557 -20.40 5.42 -9.27
N PRO A 558 -21.03 4.39 -9.88
CA PRO A 558 -21.65 3.30 -9.14
C PRO A 558 -20.68 2.54 -8.24
N VAL A 559 -21.05 2.33 -6.98
CA VAL A 559 -20.26 1.61 -5.98
C VAL A 559 -21.08 0.43 -5.45
N THR A 560 -20.49 -0.75 -5.42
CA THR A 560 -21.05 -1.93 -4.76
C THR A 560 -20.48 -2.00 -3.34
N MET A 561 -21.34 -1.85 -2.32
CA MET A 561 -20.91 -1.92 -0.93
C MET A 561 -21.13 -3.32 -0.35
N LEU A 562 -20.12 -3.89 0.29
CA LEU A 562 -20.23 -5.11 1.08
C LEU A 562 -20.87 -4.76 2.44
N LYS A 563 -21.93 -5.47 2.82
CA LYS A 563 -22.75 -5.09 3.99
C LYS A 563 -22.54 -6.01 5.19
N MET A 564 -22.41 -7.32 4.96
CA MET A 564 -22.35 -8.30 6.04
C MET A 564 -20.92 -8.40 6.62
N GLN A 565 -20.78 -8.14 7.92
CA GLN A 565 -19.50 -8.21 8.62
C GLN A 565 -19.38 -9.51 9.43
N TYR A 566 -18.15 -10.03 9.55
CA TYR A 566 -17.80 -11.30 10.20
C TYR A 566 -16.69 -11.14 11.25
N ARG A 567 -16.50 -9.93 11.78
CA ARG A 567 -15.39 -9.63 12.70
C ARG A 567 -15.86 -9.20 14.07
N MET A 568 -16.64 -8.14 14.11
CA MET A 568 -16.91 -7.39 15.33
C MET A 568 -18.13 -7.92 16.07
N HIS A 569 -18.07 -7.90 17.40
CA HIS A 569 -19.26 -8.03 18.23
C HIS A 569 -20.30 -6.95 17.79
N PRO A 570 -21.61 -7.25 17.78
CA PRO A 570 -22.64 -6.32 17.36
C PRO A 570 -22.61 -4.96 18.05
N GLU A 571 -22.27 -4.94 19.35
CA GLU A 571 -22.13 -3.69 20.09
C GLU A 571 -20.95 -2.82 19.64
N ILE A 572 -19.87 -3.43 19.13
CA ILE A 572 -18.76 -2.69 18.52
C ILE A 572 -19.20 -2.14 17.16
N ARG A 573 -19.85 -2.98 16.34
CA ARG A 573 -20.33 -2.62 15.01
C ARG A 573 -21.36 -1.50 15.01
N SER A 574 -22.22 -1.40 16.05
CA SER A 574 -23.37 -0.50 16.07
C SER A 574 -22.99 0.97 15.82
N PHE A 575 -21.96 1.49 16.50
CA PHE A 575 -21.55 2.87 16.35
C PHE A 575 -20.92 3.14 14.96
N PRO A 576 -19.90 2.41 14.48
CA PRO A 576 -19.37 2.62 13.13
C PRO A 576 -20.42 2.47 12.03
N SER A 577 -21.37 1.54 12.17
CA SER A 577 -22.46 1.36 11.21
C SER A 577 -23.35 2.60 11.07
N ALA A 578 -23.77 3.16 12.20
CA ALA A 578 -24.61 4.35 12.23
C ALA A 578 -23.85 5.60 11.76
N GLU A 579 -22.65 5.81 12.28
CA GLU A 579 -21.89 7.05 12.07
C GLU A 579 -21.25 7.14 10.68
N PHE A 580 -20.71 6.03 10.15
CA PHE A 580 -19.87 6.03 8.95
C PHE A 580 -20.46 5.29 7.75
N TYR A 581 -21.44 4.41 7.96
CA TYR A 581 -21.97 3.52 6.92
C TYR A 581 -23.49 3.58 6.78
N SER A 582 -24.13 4.65 7.25
CA SER A 582 -25.59 4.89 7.12
C SER A 582 -26.43 3.66 7.55
N GLU A 583 -26.06 3.05 8.67
CA GLU A 583 -26.71 1.85 9.26
C GLU A 583 -26.72 0.61 8.33
N SER A 584 -25.88 0.59 7.30
CA SER A 584 -25.91 -0.46 6.28
C SER A 584 -25.14 -1.75 6.65
N LEU A 585 -24.39 -1.78 7.77
CA LEU A 585 -23.66 -2.97 8.19
C LEU A 585 -24.58 -3.94 8.92
N GLU A 586 -24.54 -5.18 8.46
CA GLU A 586 -25.28 -6.32 9.00
C GLU A 586 -24.32 -7.32 9.66
N ASP A 587 -24.77 -8.04 10.67
CA ASP A 587 -23.97 -9.07 11.32
C ASP A 587 -24.09 -10.40 10.59
N GLY A 588 -22.96 -11.06 10.39
CA GLY A 588 -22.90 -12.40 9.84
C GLY A 588 -23.51 -13.45 10.79
N PRO A 589 -23.81 -14.66 10.30
CA PRO A 589 -24.37 -15.72 11.12
C PRO A 589 -23.41 -16.07 12.28
N ASN A 590 -23.98 -16.32 13.46
CA ASN A 590 -23.26 -16.75 14.68
C ASN A 590 -22.17 -15.79 15.18
N ILE A 591 -22.19 -14.51 14.73
CA ILE A 591 -21.15 -13.53 15.11
C ILE A 591 -21.14 -13.27 16.63
N ILE A 592 -22.29 -13.25 17.27
CA ILE A 592 -22.42 -13.09 18.71
C ILE A 592 -21.68 -14.24 19.42
N GLU A 593 -21.98 -15.49 19.08
CA GLU A 593 -21.34 -16.67 19.68
C GLU A 593 -19.82 -16.68 19.45
N GLN A 594 -19.38 -16.24 18.26
CA GLN A 594 -17.96 -16.18 17.92
C GLN A 594 -17.20 -15.07 18.65
N THR A 595 -17.88 -14.00 19.05
CA THR A 595 -17.26 -12.81 19.64
C THR A 595 -17.57 -12.60 21.12
N GLN A 596 -18.61 -13.25 21.66
CA GLN A 596 -18.91 -13.27 23.10
C GLN A 596 -17.78 -13.95 23.88
N ARG A 597 -17.37 -13.37 24.99
CA ARG A 597 -16.28 -13.86 25.84
C ARG A 597 -16.67 -13.79 27.32
N SER A 598 -16.03 -14.64 28.13
CA SER A 598 -16.26 -14.70 29.58
C SER A 598 -15.93 -13.39 30.32
N TRP A 599 -15.01 -12.58 29.81
CA TRP A 599 -14.71 -11.28 30.40
C TRP A 599 -15.80 -10.22 30.18
N HIS A 600 -16.77 -10.46 29.31
CA HIS A 600 -17.93 -9.56 29.11
C HIS A 600 -18.89 -9.58 30.32
N ASP A 601 -18.76 -10.56 31.23
CA ASP A 601 -19.50 -10.58 32.52
C ASP A 601 -19.11 -9.39 33.40
N TYR A 602 -17.91 -8.80 33.14
CA TYR A 602 -17.49 -7.58 33.81
C TYR A 602 -17.79 -6.37 32.94
N ARG A 603 -18.60 -5.47 33.43
CA ARG A 603 -19.01 -4.28 32.72
C ARG A 603 -17.82 -3.46 32.15
N CYS A 604 -16.70 -3.38 32.88
CA CYS A 604 -15.49 -2.67 32.45
C CYS A 604 -14.72 -3.38 31.34
N PHE A 605 -15.04 -4.62 31.02
CA PHE A 605 -14.44 -5.42 29.94
C PHE A 605 -15.48 -5.83 28.89
N GLY A 606 -16.64 -5.18 28.87
CA GLY A 606 -17.68 -5.41 27.88
C GLY A 606 -17.20 -5.21 26.44
N PRO A 607 -18.04 -5.52 25.46
CA PRO A 607 -17.68 -5.38 24.04
C PRO A 607 -17.24 -3.97 23.65
N PHE A 608 -17.85 -2.96 24.27
CA PHE A 608 -17.43 -1.56 24.10
C PHE A 608 -17.46 -0.84 25.45
N CYS A 609 -16.34 -0.17 25.82
CA CYS A 609 -16.26 0.68 26.99
C CYS A 609 -15.44 1.93 26.70
N PHE A 610 -15.90 3.07 27.25
CA PHE A 610 -15.16 4.33 27.24
C PHE A 610 -14.77 4.69 28.68
N PHE A 611 -13.46 4.81 28.92
CA PHE A 611 -12.90 5.22 30.21
C PHE A 611 -12.55 6.72 30.18
N ASP A 612 -13.30 7.52 30.93
CA ASP A 612 -13.07 8.95 31.02
C ASP A 612 -12.00 9.28 32.08
N ILE A 613 -10.80 9.59 31.62
CA ILE A 613 -9.69 10.06 32.45
C ILE A 613 -9.64 11.58 32.44
N HIS A 614 -10.43 12.22 33.31
CA HIS A 614 -10.56 13.67 33.35
C HIS A 614 -9.39 14.40 34.05
N GLN A 615 -8.58 13.71 34.86
CA GLN A 615 -7.45 14.28 35.60
C GLN A 615 -6.11 14.16 34.88
N GLY A 616 -6.01 13.39 33.77
CA GLY A 616 -4.80 13.28 32.97
C GLY A 616 -4.42 14.59 32.30
N LYS A 617 -3.12 14.83 32.15
CA LYS A 617 -2.62 15.99 31.40
C LYS A 617 -1.71 15.52 30.26
N GLU A 618 -1.99 16.04 29.06
CA GLU A 618 -1.07 15.86 27.94
C GLU A 618 0.23 16.60 28.18
N SER A 619 1.36 16.00 27.84
CA SER A 619 2.69 16.60 27.93
C SER A 619 3.51 16.35 26.68
N LYS A 620 4.54 17.16 26.48
CA LYS A 620 5.52 16.98 25.40
C LYS A 620 6.83 16.56 26.04
N PRO A 621 7.27 15.30 25.88
CA PRO A 621 8.56 14.87 26.40
C PRO A 621 9.71 15.68 25.79
N GLU A 622 10.74 15.94 26.56
CA GLU A 622 11.98 16.56 26.08
C GLU A 622 12.64 15.62 25.04
N GLY A 623 13.00 16.16 23.88
CA GLY A 623 13.61 15.36 22.80
C GLY A 623 12.65 14.68 21.81
N SER A 624 11.35 14.57 22.09
CA SER A 624 10.39 13.81 21.27
C SER A 624 9.75 14.57 20.07
N GLY A 625 10.34 15.67 19.61
CA GLY A 625 9.81 16.43 18.48
C GLY A 625 8.41 17.02 18.75
N ARG A 626 7.44 16.67 17.90
CA ARG A 626 6.03 17.14 18.00
C ARG A 626 5.09 16.15 18.69
N SER A 627 5.60 15.01 19.14
CA SER A 627 4.77 13.97 19.72
C SER A 627 4.30 14.31 21.13
N VAL A 628 3.07 13.94 21.45
CA VAL A 628 2.41 14.21 22.73
C VAL A 628 2.25 12.89 23.46
N VAL A 629 2.35 12.91 24.81
CA VAL A 629 2.11 11.76 25.67
C VAL A 629 1.16 12.14 26.81
N ASN A 630 0.47 11.12 27.35
CA ASN A 630 -0.36 11.22 28.52
C ASN A 630 -0.02 10.05 29.47
N VAL A 631 0.76 10.34 30.50
CA VAL A 631 1.26 9.33 31.45
C VAL A 631 0.11 8.68 32.22
N ALA A 632 -0.90 9.46 32.60
CA ALA A 632 -2.07 8.93 33.34
C ALA A 632 -2.83 7.87 32.52
N GLU A 633 -2.97 8.07 31.21
CA GLU A 633 -3.55 7.04 30.33
C GLU A 633 -2.66 5.80 30.27
N VAL A 634 -1.32 5.96 30.22
CA VAL A 634 -0.39 4.83 30.20
C VAL A 634 -0.52 4.00 31.47
N ASP A 635 -0.46 4.65 32.64
CA ASP A 635 -0.52 3.97 33.94
C ASP A 635 -1.87 3.25 34.13
N PHE A 636 -2.98 3.87 33.73
CA PHE A 636 -4.31 3.25 33.77
C PHE A 636 -4.41 2.05 32.79
N ILE A 637 -3.92 2.20 31.56
CA ILE A 637 -3.96 1.11 30.57
C ILE A 637 -3.08 -0.06 31.00
N MET A 638 -1.91 0.21 31.63
CA MET A 638 -1.08 -0.85 32.23
C MET A 638 -1.84 -1.63 33.30
N LEU A 639 -2.55 -0.93 34.19
CA LEU A 639 -3.37 -1.54 35.23
C LEU A 639 -4.52 -2.35 34.60
N LEU A 640 -5.20 -1.81 33.61
CA LEU A 640 -6.30 -2.45 32.89
C LEU A 640 -5.82 -3.73 32.19
N TYR A 641 -4.70 -3.66 31.49
CA TYR A 641 -4.06 -4.81 30.86
C TYR A 641 -3.71 -5.89 31.89
N HIS A 642 -3.04 -5.52 32.98
CA HIS A 642 -2.63 -6.46 34.03
C HIS A 642 -3.82 -7.20 34.60
N ASN A 643 -4.86 -6.49 35.01
CA ASN A 643 -6.07 -7.09 35.57
C ASN A 643 -6.78 -8.04 34.61
N LEU A 644 -6.79 -7.69 33.31
CA LEU A 644 -7.43 -8.52 32.30
C LEU A 644 -6.63 -9.78 32.01
N VAL A 645 -5.29 -9.68 31.89
CA VAL A 645 -4.42 -10.84 31.58
C VAL A 645 -4.23 -11.77 32.75
N ASP A 646 -4.27 -11.26 33.99
CA ASP A 646 -4.25 -12.11 35.22
C ASP A 646 -5.47 -13.01 35.30
N LYS A 647 -6.63 -12.47 34.95
CA LYS A 647 -7.89 -13.23 34.96
C LYS A 647 -8.05 -14.12 33.73
N TYR A 648 -7.54 -13.68 32.58
CA TYR A 648 -7.67 -14.35 31.29
C TYR A 648 -6.30 -14.46 30.61
N PRO A 649 -5.46 -15.42 31.04
CA PRO A 649 -4.07 -15.59 30.58
C PRO A 649 -3.95 -15.83 29.09
N GLU A 650 -4.99 -16.34 28.44
CA GLU A 650 -5.02 -16.52 26.97
C GLU A 650 -4.93 -15.23 26.19
N LEU A 651 -5.23 -14.09 26.80
CA LEU A 651 -5.06 -12.75 26.20
C LEU A 651 -3.62 -12.25 26.25
N LYS A 652 -2.73 -12.92 26.99
CA LYS A 652 -1.30 -12.58 27.03
C LYS A 652 -0.59 -12.98 25.72
N SER A 653 -1.03 -12.41 24.62
CA SER A 653 -0.54 -12.71 23.29
C SER A 653 -0.71 -11.52 22.36
N SER A 654 0.38 -11.13 21.66
CA SER A 654 0.35 -10.10 20.64
C SER A 654 -0.54 -10.46 19.43
N GLN A 655 -0.95 -11.72 19.32
CA GLN A 655 -1.94 -12.15 18.32
C GLN A 655 -3.37 -11.79 18.73
N ARG A 656 -3.66 -11.67 20.03
CA ARG A 656 -5.00 -11.44 20.57
C ARG A 656 -5.23 -10.05 21.13
N PHE A 657 -4.16 -9.39 21.57
CA PHE A 657 -4.26 -8.12 22.30
C PHE A 657 -3.47 -7.01 21.62
N THR A 658 -4.07 -5.83 21.49
CA THR A 658 -3.37 -4.65 20.96
C THR A 658 -3.65 -3.40 21.77
N ILE A 659 -2.65 -2.51 21.86
CA ILE A 659 -2.77 -1.15 22.36
C ILE A 659 -2.46 -0.20 21.19
N ILE A 660 -3.41 0.68 20.90
CA ILE A 660 -3.36 1.57 19.74
C ILE A 660 -3.32 3.02 20.23
N SER A 661 -2.45 3.84 19.66
CA SER A 661 -2.44 5.29 19.91
C SER A 661 -2.13 6.08 18.64
N PRO A 662 -2.69 7.28 18.44
CA PRO A 662 -2.38 8.13 17.29
C PRO A 662 -0.97 8.78 17.36
N TYR A 663 -0.29 8.71 18.52
CA TYR A 663 0.96 9.42 18.75
C TYR A 663 2.14 8.45 18.99
N ARG A 664 3.19 8.57 18.18
CA ARG A 664 4.40 7.74 18.30
C ARG A 664 5.05 7.83 19.69
N GLY A 665 5.09 9.04 20.30
CA GLY A 665 5.62 9.20 21.67
C GLY A 665 4.87 8.37 22.69
N GLN A 666 3.54 8.27 22.60
CA GLN A 666 2.73 7.42 23.47
C GLN A 666 3.03 5.93 23.22
N VAL A 667 3.17 5.53 21.98
CA VAL A 667 3.54 4.15 21.61
C VAL A 667 4.92 3.78 22.17
N THR A 668 5.91 4.68 22.06
CA THR A 668 7.25 4.50 22.62
C THR A 668 7.19 4.35 24.15
N LEU A 669 6.45 5.25 24.81
CA LEU A 669 6.28 5.21 26.26
C LEU A 669 5.62 3.90 26.72
N PHE A 670 4.59 3.40 26.00
CA PHE A 670 4.01 2.09 26.29
C PHE A 670 5.05 0.97 26.16
N LYS A 671 5.81 0.95 25.07
CA LYS A 671 6.84 -0.08 24.84
C LYS A 671 7.90 -0.07 25.95
N GLU A 672 8.33 1.09 26.39
CA GLU A 672 9.28 1.24 27.50
C GLU A 672 8.71 0.71 28.83
N ARG A 673 7.45 1.08 29.14
CA ARG A 673 6.78 0.61 30.37
C ARG A 673 6.52 -0.90 30.34
N PHE A 674 6.05 -1.44 29.21
CA PHE A 674 5.84 -2.88 29.07
C PHE A 674 7.16 -3.65 29.16
N ARG A 675 8.25 -3.13 28.59
CA ARG A 675 9.59 -3.72 28.67
C ARG A 675 10.14 -3.71 30.09
N SER A 676 9.94 -2.62 30.83
CA SER A 676 10.36 -2.52 32.23
C SER A 676 9.57 -3.44 33.16
N THR A 677 8.29 -3.68 32.88
CA THR A 677 7.40 -4.48 33.73
C THR A 677 7.43 -5.99 33.38
N PHE A 678 7.45 -6.33 32.09
CA PHE A 678 7.31 -7.72 31.59
C PHE A 678 8.59 -8.27 30.93
N GLY A 679 9.68 -7.46 30.87
CA GLY A 679 10.95 -7.86 30.26
C GLY A 679 11.00 -7.67 28.74
N VAL A 680 12.13 -8.10 28.15
CA VAL A 680 12.45 -7.91 26.73
C VAL A 680 11.44 -8.61 25.79
N GLU A 681 10.78 -9.67 26.27
CA GLU A 681 9.79 -10.43 25.48
C GLU A 681 8.38 -9.84 25.50
N SER A 682 8.20 -8.61 26.04
CA SER A 682 6.88 -7.96 26.11
C SER A 682 6.19 -7.84 24.74
N ASP A 683 6.94 -7.74 23.65
CA ASP A 683 6.41 -7.68 22.27
C ASP A 683 5.68 -8.99 21.85
N LYS A 684 5.91 -10.11 22.55
CA LYS A 684 5.16 -11.36 22.34
C LYS A 684 3.79 -11.35 23.05
N PHE A 685 3.63 -10.51 24.06
CA PHE A 685 2.44 -10.49 24.91
C PHE A 685 1.38 -9.49 24.44
N VAL A 686 1.80 -8.39 23.85
CA VAL A 686 0.91 -7.31 23.39
C VAL A 686 1.47 -6.65 22.13
N ASP A 687 0.59 -6.33 21.18
CA ASP A 687 0.94 -5.57 19.98
C ASP A 687 0.72 -4.09 20.26
N ILE A 688 1.78 -3.30 20.43
CA ILE A 688 1.71 -1.86 20.72
C ILE A 688 2.07 -1.09 19.45
N THR A 689 1.10 -0.37 18.89
CA THR A 689 1.24 0.22 17.55
C THR A 689 0.49 1.54 17.39
N THR A 690 0.81 2.27 16.32
CA THR A 690 0.01 3.43 15.90
C THR A 690 -1.26 2.98 15.17
N ILE A 691 -2.22 3.91 14.98
CA ILE A 691 -3.45 3.63 14.22
C ILE A 691 -3.12 3.21 12.78
N ASP A 692 -2.18 3.91 12.14
CA ASP A 692 -1.74 3.57 10.78
C ASP A 692 -1.07 2.18 10.75
N GLY A 693 -0.32 1.82 11.79
CA GLY A 693 0.36 0.52 11.91
C GLY A 693 -0.56 -0.67 12.25
N CYS A 694 -1.77 -0.43 12.76
CA CYS A 694 -2.73 -1.49 13.08
C CYS A 694 -3.67 -1.84 11.91
N GLN A 695 -3.57 -1.12 10.81
CA GLN A 695 -4.45 -1.36 9.67
C GLN A 695 -4.24 -2.76 9.07
N GLY A 696 -5.32 -3.38 8.59
CA GLY A 696 -5.33 -4.77 8.12
C GLY A 696 -5.27 -5.84 9.22
N ARG A 697 -4.91 -5.46 10.46
CA ARG A 697 -4.83 -6.39 11.58
C ARG A 697 -6.16 -6.46 12.35
N GLU A 698 -6.40 -7.58 13.02
CA GLU A 698 -7.56 -7.77 13.88
C GLU A 698 -7.15 -8.55 15.14
N LYS A 699 -7.73 -8.20 16.28
CA LYS A 699 -7.40 -8.74 17.60
C LYS A 699 -8.67 -9.03 18.37
N ASP A 700 -8.58 -9.88 19.39
CA ASP A 700 -9.74 -10.13 20.26
C ASP A 700 -10.05 -8.88 21.08
N VAL A 701 -9.02 -8.23 21.66
CA VAL A 701 -9.15 -7.02 22.47
C VAL A 701 -8.27 -5.91 21.92
N ALA A 702 -8.82 -4.70 21.76
CA ALA A 702 -8.10 -3.50 21.41
C ALA A 702 -8.32 -2.40 22.46
N ILE A 703 -7.24 -1.84 23.00
CA ILE A 703 -7.28 -0.62 23.81
C ILE A 703 -6.83 0.56 22.98
N PHE A 704 -7.64 1.61 22.96
CA PHE A 704 -7.34 2.83 22.22
C PHE A 704 -7.06 3.99 23.19
N SER A 705 -5.79 4.44 23.24
CA SER A 705 -5.33 5.60 24.02
C SER A 705 -5.42 6.87 23.21
N CYS A 706 -6.30 7.81 23.61
CA CYS A 706 -6.55 9.06 22.90
C CYS A 706 -5.50 10.13 23.14
N VAL A 707 -4.83 10.10 24.29
CA VAL A 707 -3.73 11.01 24.70
C VAL A 707 -4.17 12.45 24.98
N ARG A 708 -5.07 12.99 24.17
CA ARG A 708 -5.40 14.42 24.18
C ARG A 708 -6.26 14.83 25.39
N THR A 709 -5.68 15.72 26.19
CA THR A 709 -6.35 16.30 27.37
C THR A 709 -5.97 17.77 27.51
N ASN A 710 -6.85 18.68 27.10
CA ASN A 710 -6.62 20.12 27.18
C ASN A 710 -7.94 20.91 27.24
N GLU A 711 -7.88 22.11 27.84
CA GLU A 711 -9.04 22.98 28.01
C GLU A 711 -9.60 23.57 26.70
N HIS A 712 -8.80 23.57 25.63
CA HIS A 712 -9.17 24.19 24.35
C HIS A 712 -9.89 23.26 23.40
N GLY A 713 -10.04 21.97 23.72
CA GLY A 713 -10.63 20.95 22.83
C GLY A 713 -9.81 20.73 21.56
N LYS A 714 -8.50 20.92 21.60
CA LYS A 714 -7.62 20.63 20.45
C LYS A 714 -7.24 19.16 20.45
N ILE A 715 -7.78 18.40 19.51
CA ILE A 715 -7.59 16.95 19.45
C ILE A 715 -6.53 16.48 18.41
N GLY A 716 -6.04 17.39 17.54
CA GLY A 716 -4.96 17.09 16.60
C GLY A 716 -5.29 15.95 15.64
N PHE A 717 -4.48 14.90 15.59
CA PHE A 717 -4.69 13.75 14.68
C PHE A 717 -6.00 12.99 14.89
N LEU A 718 -6.64 13.15 16.04
CA LEU A 718 -7.94 12.54 16.33
C LEU A 718 -9.10 13.23 15.62
N SER A 719 -8.90 14.41 15.02
CA SER A 719 -9.94 15.11 14.23
C SER A 719 -10.24 14.42 12.89
N ASP A 720 -9.38 13.51 12.43
CA ASP A 720 -9.69 12.68 11.28
C ASP A 720 -10.53 11.48 11.73
N PHE A 721 -11.83 11.51 11.47
CA PHE A 721 -12.79 10.47 11.84
C PHE A 721 -12.41 9.08 11.31
N ARG A 722 -11.67 9.01 10.21
CA ARG A 722 -11.20 7.76 9.63
C ARG A 722 -10.26 7.01 10.58
N ARG A 723 -9.46 7.75 11.34
CA ARG A 723 -8.63 7.16 12.40
C ARG A 723 -9.46 6.57 13.53
N MET A 724 -10.53 7.25 13.94
CA MET A 724 -11.48 6.70 14.91
C MET A 724 -12.11 5.42 14.38
N ASN A 725 -12.62 5.43 13.16
CA ASN A 725 -13.24 4.26 12.53
C ASN A 725 -12.27 3.07 12.50
N VAL A 726 -11.02 3.30 12.08
CA VAL A 726 -10.01 2.24 12.05
C VAL A 726 -9.72 1.71 13.46
N ALA A 727 -9.50 2.58 14.45
CA ALA A 727 -9.15 2.15 15.81
C ALA A 727 -10.26 1.31 16.46
N ILE A 728 -11.53 1.75 16.35
CA ILE A 728 -12.68 1.05 16.94
C ILE A 728 -12.93 -0.30 16.27
N THR A 729 -12.72 -0.40 14.96
CA THR A 729 -13.03 -1.60 14.17
C THR A 729 -11.92 -2.66 14.14
N ARG A 730 -10.87 -2.54 14.99
CA ARG A 730 -9.78 -3.52 15.05
C ARG A 730 -10.12 -4.72 15.92
N ALA A 731 -11.00 -4.56 16.90
CA ALA A 731 -11.34 -5.62 17.83
C ALA A 731 -12.46 -6.52 17.32
N LYS A 732 -12.36 -7.79 17.67
CA LYS A 732 -13.42 -8.79 17.49
C LYS A 732 -14.39 -8.76 18.67
N SER A 733 -13.86 -8.79 19.88
CA SER A 733 -14.65 -9.02 21.10
C SER A 733 -14.76 -7.78 21.98
N SER A 734 -13.69 -7.00 22.18
CA SER A 734 -13.74 -5.84 23.07
C SER A 734 -12.91 -4.65 22.55
N VAL A 735 -13.51 -3.47 22.55
CA VAL A 735 -12.87 -2.18 22.32
C VAL A 735 -12.95 -1.34 23.58
N LEU A 736 -11.81 -0.97 24.13
CA LEU A 736 -11.68 -0.18 25.35
C LEU A 736 -11.04 1.17 24.98
N VAL A 737 -11.84 2.23 24.91
CA VAL A 737 -11.38 3.58 24.59
C VAL A 737 -11.00 4.29 25.88
N VAL A 738 -9.80 4.86 25.94
CA VAL A 738 -9.28 5.57 27.12
C VAL A 738 -8.91 7.00 26.74
N GLY A 739 -9.49 7.99 27.42
CA GLY A 739 -9.23 9.40 27.09
C GLY A 739 -10.09 10.37 27.89
N SER A 740 -9.96 11.67 27.62
CA SER A 740 -10.76 12.73 28.26
C SER A 740 -12.02 13.03 27.46
N ALA A 741 -13.17 12.57 27.95
CA ALA A 741 -14.47 12.80 27.32
C ALA A 741 -14.74 14.32 27.12
N SER A 742 -14.42 15.14 28.11
CA SER A 742 -14.63 16.60 28.07
C SER A 742 -13.79 17.29 26.98
N THR A 743 -12.57 16.83 26.74
CA THR A 743 -11.71 17.36 25.68
C THR A 743 -12.17 16.94 24.29
N LEU A 744 -12.51 15.65 24.12
CA LEU A 744 -12.84 15.05 22.85
C LEU A 744 -14.16 15.58 22.27
N ARG A 745 -15.23 15.69 23.10
CA ARG A 745 -16.56 16.15 22.67
C ARG A 745 -16.63 17.65 22.33
N LYS A 746 -15.63 18.44 22.76
CA LYS A 746 -15.76 19.91 22.77
C LYS A 746 -15.84 20.55 21.37
N ARG A 747 -15.18 19.97 20.38
CA ARG A 747 -15.06 20.57 19.03
C ARG A 747 -15.20 19.58 17.88
N ASP A 748 -15.52 18.35 18.16
CA ASP A 748 -15.60 17.30 17.14
C ASP A 748 -16.92 16.53 17.29
N GLU A 749 -17.69 16.51 16.23
CA GLU A 749 -19.02 15.92 16.20
C GLU A 749 -18.96 14.39 16.33
N HIS A 750 -18.04 13.74 15.63
CA HIS A 750 -17.90 12.29 15.67
C HIS A 750 -17.50 11.79 17.06
N TRP A 751 -16.60 12.51 17.74
CA TRP A 751 -16.23 12.20 19.13
C TRP A 751 -17.37 12.47 20.09
N ASN A 752 -18.14 13.55 19.87
CA ASN A 752 -19.34 13.79 20.68
C ASN A 752 -20.35 12.64 20.53
N ASN A 753 -20.64 12.23 19.28
CA ASN A 753 -21.56 11.13 18.99
C ASN A 753 -21.10 9.79 19.61
N LEU A 754 -19.79 9.48 19.59
CA LEU A 754 -19.24 8.29 20.25
C LEU A 754 -19.47 8.32 21.76
N ILE A 755 -19.19 9.45 22.40
CA ILE A 755 -19.33 9.61 23.85
C ILE A 755 -20.80 9.57 24.25
N GLU A 756 -21.71 10.24 23.51
CA GLU A 756 -23.15 10.14 23.73
C GLU A 756 -23.66 8.70 23.57
N SER A 757 -23.17 7.99 22.55
CA SER A 757 -23.49 6.58 22.35
C SER A 757 -23.03 5.73 23.54
N ALA A 758 -21.84 6.01 24.10
CA ALA A 758 -21.35 5.34 25.29
C ALA A 758 -22.20 5.66 26.54
N GLU A 759 -22.63 6.92 26.71
CA GLU A 759 -23.53 7.35 27.78
C GLU A 759 -24.89 6.65 27.69
N LYS A 760 -25.53 6.65 26.52
CA LYS A 760 -26.83 6.00 26.28
C LYS A 760 -26.82 4.49 26.55
N ARG A 761 -25.68 3.84 26.30
CA ARG A 761 -25.49 2.40 26.51
C ARG A 761 -24.94 2.06 27.92
N ASP A 762 -24.78 3.06 28.78
CA ASP A 762 -24.20 2.91 30.12
C ASP A 762 -22.76 2.32 30.10
N CYS A 763 -22.01 2.60 29.03
CA CYS A 763 -20.65 2.13 28.81
C CYS A 763 -19.58 3.22 29.03
N LEU A 764 -19.97 4.43 29.47
CA LEU A 764 -19.05 5.49 29.89
C LEU A 764 -18.67 5.32 31.35
N LEU A 765 -17.42 4.99 31.62
CA LEU A 765 -16.89 4.74 32.97
C LEU A 765 -15.98 5.88 33.39
N LYS A 766 -16.33 6.62 34.43
CA LYS A 766 -15.46 7.66 35.00
C LYS A 766 -14.37 7.02 35.87
N VAL A 767 -13.13 7.35 35.55
CA VAL A 767 -11.97 6.89 36.31
C VAL A 767 -11.64 7.95 37.34
N SER A 768 -11.87 7.65 38.61
CA SER A 768 -11.35 8.42 39.74
C SER A 768 -9.99 7.85 40.13
N GLN A 769 -8.99 8.71 40.40
CA GLN A 769 -7.74 8.23 40.97
C GLN A 769 -8.03 7.51 42.29
N PRO A 770 -7.36 6.34 42.53
CA PRO A 770 -7.48 5.66 43.81
C PRO A 770 -6.91 6.47 44.95
#